data_0c24dfab17211d074209b3d955479cee
#
_entry.id   0c24dfab17211d074209b3d955479cee
#
_cell.length_a   1.000
_cell.length_b   1.000
_cell.length_c   1.000
_cell.angle_alpha   90.00
_cell.angle_beta   90.00
_cell.angle_gamma   90.00
#
_symmetry.space_group_name_H-M   'P 1'
#
loop_
_entity.id
_entity.type
_entity.pdbx_description
1 polymer ?
#
loop_
_entity_poly.entity_id
_entity_poly.type
_entity_poly.pdbx_seq_one_letter_code
_entity_poly.pdbx_strand_id
1 'polypeptide(L)'
;MRLAELKGVGKARLEALERAGLERAEQLLWRLPESYTDYDDRCEVASLASGRRCAFLARIKSVSTARVRGATRVVAKVFDQTGEVACVWFQQPYRARQLEVGAVQLFCGLVTRYRGVAEVVSPRVLPADTHGIEPVYAPIRDIPPKTYAGLVRQVLDAGLPLEDDLPAAIRQRFSLLPQAQALRSIHFPESREALERAMRAFSFRDLLFFALAVRRKRLGPGMGFAMKANLAVVQPFLDSLPYALTGAQERVLRQALSDMESDAPMARLVEGDVGCGKTVIALALLYCAFENGFQGALMAPTEVLAHQHAEEARKLLGPLGVRVALLTGSLRAAQKRETLRAIEAGEADLIVGTHALIMGGVQYRRLGLVVTDEQHRFGVRQRLALEHKGQAPHVLVMSATPIPRTMALVLYGEMDVSVVDELPPGRKPVATRIVPERKREGLYGFLRATVEAGQQIYVVCPLVEESEAVDAASAERTAKDLAAALPGAKVELLHGRMKGPEKEAILDRFAAGETQVLVSTTVIEVGVNVPNATVMVVEDAERFGLAQLHQLRGRVGRGEKASWCFLMADRPTARLRALTETNDGFVIAKKDLELRGPGELLGTRQSGMADERTLALFSDVTLLPEIQALADEVYAAPEEPAHAALLEAARRAMAARGLEVARN
;
A
#
# COMPACT_ATOMS: atom_id res chain seq x y z
N MET A 1 -16.32 19.03 31.46
CA MET A 1 -17.80 19.04 31.32
C MET A 1 -18.26 17.59 31.15
N ARG A 2 -19.35 17.16 31.83
CA ARG A 2 -19.89 15.81 31.70
C ARG A 2 -20.80 15.72 30.48
N LEU A 3 -20.88 14.58 29.81
CA LEU A 3 -21.78 14.38 28.67
C LEU A 3 -23.26 14.64 29.02
N ALA A 4 -23.68 14.29 30.24
CA ALA A 4 -25.05 14.50 30.72
C ALA A 4 -25.44 15.98 30.89
N GLU A 5 -24.47 16.88 30.89
CA GLU A 5 -24.70 18.33 30.99
C GLU A 5 -25.02 18.98 29.64
N LEU A 6 -24.79 18.26 28.55
CA LEU A 6 -25.06 18.76 27.19
C LEU A 6 -26.56 18.74 26.90
N LYS A 7 -27.07 19.84 26.33
CA LYS A 7 -28.47 19.94 25.92
C LYS A 7 -28.80 18.88 24.87
N GLY A 8 -29.82 18.07 25.13
CA GLY A 8 -30.27 17.03 24.24
C GLY A 8 -29.66 15.65 24.53
N VAL A 9 -28.84 15.49 25.56
CA VAL A 9 -28.31 14.20 26.00
C VAL A 9 -29.19 13.68 27.14
N GLY A 10 -30.22 12.89 26.82
CA GLY A 10 -30.97 12.10 27.78
C GLY A 10 -30.32 10.70 28.01
N LYS A 11 -30.88 9.93 28.94
CA LYS A 11 -30.33 8.62 29.36
C LYS A 11 -29.96 7.68 28.18
N ALA A 12 -30.86 7.53 27.21
CA ALA A 12 -30.63 6.65 26.05
C ALA A 12 -29.45 7.13 25.16
N ARG A 13 -29.30 8.45 24.98
CA ARG A 13 -28.17 9.00 24.21
C ARG A 13 -26.87 8.95 24.99
N LEU A 14 -26.90 9.11 26.29
CA LEU A 14 -25.73 8.94 27.16
C LEU A 14 -25.21 7.52 27.05
N GLU A 15 -26.06 6.52 27.20
CA GLU A 15 -25.71 5.11 27.03
C GLU A 15 -25.18 4.79 25.61
N ALA A 16 -25.70 5.47 24.58
CA ALA A 16 -25.22 5.31 23.21
C ALA A 16 -23.82 5.91 23.02
N LEU A 17 -23.52 7.04 23.62
CA LEU A 17 -22.19 7.68 23.61
C LEU A 17 -21.17 6.83 24.38
N GLU A 18 -21.53 6.35 25.58
CA GLU A 18 -20.67 5.49 26.38
C GLU A 18 -20.35 4.16 25.67
N ARG A 19 -21.34 3.54 25.03
CA ARG A 19 -21.11 2.35 24.18
C ARG A 19 -20.19 2.62 22.98
N ALA A 20 -20.14 3.87 22.51
CA ALA A 20 -19.22 4.31 21.46
C ALA A 20 -17.83 4.72 22.01
N GLY A 21 -17.55 4.49 23.31
CA GLY A 21 -16.29 4.83 23.97
C GLY A 21 -16.12 6.30 24.30
N LEU A 22 -17.23 7.07 24.32
CA LEU A 22 -17.23 8.50 24.63
C LEU A 22 -17.78 8.70 26.04
N GLU A 23 -16.92 9.04 26.98
CA GLU A 23 -17.24 9.20 28.41
C GLU A 23 -17.22 10.68 28.86
N ARG A 24 -16.46 11.53 28.15
CA ARG A 24 -16.28 12.94 28.44
C ARG A 24 -16.64 13.82 27.24
N ALA A 25 -17.08 15.04 27.51
CA ALA A 25 -17.47 15.98 26.47
C ALA A 25 -16.31 16.31 25.49
N GLU A 26 -15.07 16.41 26.02
CA GLU A 26 -13.87 16.68 25.23
C GLU A 26 -13.61 15.60 24.18
N GLN A 27 -13.96 14.35 24.45
CA GLN A 27 -13.78 13.23 23.51
C GLN A 27 -14.65 13.35 22.26
N LEU A 28 -15.76 14.09 22.33
CA LEU A 28 -16.58 14.40 21.15
C LEU A 28 -15.78 15.19 20.10
N LEU A 29 -14.87 16.07 20.54
CA LEU A 29 -14.04 16.89 19.64
C LEU A 29 -12.99 16.07 18.88
N TRP A 30 -12.61 14.92 19.41
CA TRP A 30 -11.59 14.05 18.81
C TRP A 30 -12.17 13.00 17.87
N ARG A 31 -13.50 12.91 17.77
CA ARG A 31 -14.15 12.16 16.72
C ARG A 31 -14.37 13.06 15.52
N LEU A 32 -13.35 13.16 14.67
CA LEU A 32 -13.34 14.02 13.50
C LEU A 32 -14.37 13.57 12.45
N PRO A 33 -14.84 14.46 11.57
CA PRO A 33 -15.65 14.09 10.41
C PRO A 33 -14.90 13.12 9.47
N GLU A 34 -15.61 12.14 8.90
CA GLU A 34 -15.07 11.22 7.88
C GLU A 34 -14.91 11.90 6.53
N SER A 35 -15.79 12.83 6.22
CA SER A 35 -15.79 13.55 4.95
C SER A 35 -16.53 14.88 5.08
N TYR A 36 -16.49 15.66 4.03
CA TYR A 36 -17.19 16.95 3.97
C TYR A 36 -18.06 17.02 2.71
N THR A 37 -19.19 17.69 2.82
CA THR A 37 -20.01 18.07 1.69
C THR A 37 -19.83 19.56 1.47
N ASP A 38 -19.14 19.93 0.40
CA ASP A 38 -18.95 21.31 -0.02
C ASP A 38 -20.10 21.70 -0.95
N TYR A 39 -20.94 22.65 -0.54
CA TYR A 39 -22.08 23.12 -1.33
C TYR A 39 -21.72 24.24 -2.31
N ASP A 40 -20.50 24.75 -2.20
CA ASP A 40 -19.94 25.76 -3.10
C ASP A 40 -19.15 25.15 -4.25
N ASP A 41 -18.61 23.90 -4.09
CA ASP A 41 -17.99 23.11 -5.16
C ASP A 41 -19.09 22.45 -6.03
N ARG A 42 -19.72 23.25 -6.90
CA ARG A 42 -20.86 22.83 -7.71
C ARG A 42 -20.41 22.33 -9.07
N CYS A 43 -20.87 21.12 -9.41
CA CYS A 43 -20.63 20.52 -10.72
C CYS A 43 -21.72 20.93 -11.72
N GLU A 44 -21.38 20.97 -13.00
CA GLU A 44 -22.36 21.00 -14.09
C GLU A 44 -22.95 19.60 -14.33
N VAL A 45 -24.21 19.51 -14.77
CA VAL A 45 -24.88 18.22 -15.00
C VAL A 45 -24.15 17.37 -16.04
N ALA A 46 -23.56 17.97 -17.07
CA ALA A 46 -22.78 17.25 -18.08
C ALA A 46 -21.47 16.65 -17.52
N SER A 47 -20.94 17.20 -16.42
CA SER A 47 -19.68 16.76 -15.80
C SER A 47 -19.87 15.69 -14.70
N LEU A 48 -21.10 15.25 -14.43
CA LEU A 48 -21.41 14.27 -13.39
C LEU A 48 -20.77 12.90 -13.70
N ALA A 49 -19.78 12.51 -12.91
CA ALA A 49 -19.05 11.26 -13.06
C ALA A 49 -19.57 10.17 -12.11
N SER A 50 -19.77 8.97 -12.64
CA SER A 50 -20.22 7.81 -11.85
C SER A 50 -19.21 7.45 -10.75
N GLY A 51 -19.72 7.12 -9.56
CA GLY A 51 -18.91 6.80 -8.37
C GLY A 51 -18.53 8.02 -7.53
N ARG A 52 -18.85 9.24 -7.98
CA ARG A 52 -18.53 10.49 -7.28
C ARG A 52 -19.78 11.10 -6.62
N ARG A 53 -19.62 11.63 -5.42
CA ARG A 53 -20.66 12.45 -4.79
C ARG A 53 -20.49 13.90 -5.28
N CYS A 54 -21.55 14.50 -5.83
CA CYS A 54 -21.52 15.84 -6.40
C CYS A 54 -22.66 16.70 -5.84
N ALA A 55 -22.40 18.00 -5.72
CA ALA A 55 -23.42 19.03 -5.51
C ALA A 55 -23.63 19.78 -6.85
N PHE A 56 -24.89 19.98 -7.27
CA PHE A 56 -25.21 20.68 -8.52
C PHE A 56 -26.55 21.40 -8.44
N LEU A 57 -26.63 22.56 -9.06
CA LEU A 57 -27.87 23.31 -9.19
C LEU A 57 -28.60 22.84 -10.44
N ALA A 58 -29.88 22.50 -10.30
CA ALA A 58 -30.67 22.11 -11.44
C ALA A 58 -32.14 22.54 -11.28
N ARG A 59 -32.80 22.76 -12.41
CA ARG A 59 -34.24 23.02 -12.50
C ARG A 59 -34.98 21.71 -12.66
N ILE A 60 -36.09 21.55 -11.92
CA ILE A 60 -36.93 20.35 -11.99
C ILE A 60 -37.79 20.42 -13.23
N LYS A 61 -37.61 19.46 -14.14
CA LYS A 61 -38.36 19.34 -15.40
C LYS A 61 -39.65 18.56 -15.22
N SER A 62 -39.59 17.44 -14.50
CA SER A 62 -40.72 16.57 -14.24
C SER A 62 -40.48 15.70 -13.01
N VAL A 63 -41.57 15.32 -12.36
CA VAL A 63 -41.56 14.38 -11.23
C VAL A 63 -42.54 13.26 -11.54
N SER A 64 -42.12 12.02 -11.41
CA SER A 64 -42.93 10.83 -11.63
C SER A 64 -42.77 9.81 -10.51
N THR A 65 -43.80 9.05 -10.23
CA THR A 65 -43.79 7.99 -9.21
C THR A 65 -44.24 6.68 -9.88
N ALA A 66 -43.47 5.64 -9.71
CA ALA A 66 -43.76 4.31 -10.23
C ALA A 66 -43.54 3.24 -9.13
N ARG A 67 -44.31 2.16 -9.20
CA ARG A 67 -44.03 0.95 -8.41
C ARG A 67 -43.21 -0.02 -9.26
N VAL A 68 -42.02 -0.39 -8.75
CA VAL A 68 -41.12 -1.33 -9.42
C VAL A 68 -40.80 -2.46 -8.43
N ARG A 69 -41.17 -3.69 -8.75
CA ARG A 69 -40.95 -4.87 -7.91
C ARG A 69 -41.43 -4.70 -6.47
N GLY A 70 -42.59 -4.07 -6.26
CA GLY A 70 -43.14 -3.85 -4.91
C GLY A 70 -42.63 -2.61 -4.18
N ALA A 71 -41.58 -1.96 -4.65
CA ALA A 71 -41.02 -0.75 -4.05
C ALA A 71 -41.50 0.52 -4.81
N THR A 72 -41.79 1.61 -4.09
CA THR A 72 -42.11 2.90 -4.69
C THR A 72 -40.81 3.59 -5.13
N ARG A 73 -40.73 3.96 -6.39
CA ARG A 73 -39.61 4.73 -6.99
C ARG A 73 -40.13 6.10 -7.40
N VAL A 74 -39.54 7.16 -6.83
CA VAL A 74 -39.77 8.55 -7.26
C VAL A 74 -38.62 8.95 -8.16
N VAL A 75 -38.91 9.51 -9.32
CA VAL A 75 -37.90 10.00 -10.28
C VAL A 75 -38.22 11.45 -10.61
N ALA A 76 -37.26 12.31 -10.34
CA ALA A 76 -37.24 13.68 -10.83
C ALA A 76 -36.23 13.81 -11.97
N LYS A 77 -36.67 14.27 -13.14
CA LYS A 77 -35.77 14.71 -14.19
C LYS A 77 -35.41 16.16 -13.93
N VAL A 78 -34.13 16.42 -13.81
CA VAL A 78 -33.61 17.76 -13.53
C VAL A 78 -32.58 18.15 -14.58
N PHE A 79 -32.45 19.43 -14.86
CA PHE A 79 -31.57 19.92 -15.92
C PHE A 79 -30.95 21.26 -15.54
N ASP A 80 -29.79 21.54 -16.13
CA ASP A 80 -29.15 22.83 -16.20
C ASP A 80 -28.88 23.24 -17.66
N GLN A 81 -28.01 24.22 -17.88
CA GLN A 81 -27.65 24.66 -19.24
C GLN A 81 -26.80 23.63 -20.00
N THR A 82 -26.21 22.64 -19.30
CA THR A 82 -25.26 21.68 -19.88
C THR A 82 -25.84 20.31 -20.13
N GLY A 83 -26.94 19.93 -19.45
CA GLY A 83 -27.53 18.60 -19.62
C GLY A 83 -28.72 18.29 -18.74
N GLU A 84 -29.20 17.05 -18.83
CA GLU A 84 -30.31 16.51 -18.04
C GLU A 84 -29.83 15.24 -17.30
N VAL A 85 -30.26 15.07 -16.04
CA VAL A 85 -29.99 13.89 -15.24
C VAL A 85 -31.23 13.46 -14.44
N ALA A 86 -31.36 12.16 -14.16
CA ALA A 86 -32.41 11.62 -13.30
C ALA A 86 -31.98 11.53 -11.86
N CYS A 87 -32.74 12.11 -10.93
CA CYS A 87 -32.63 11.94 -9.50
C CYS A 87 -33.65 10.92 -9.01
N VAL A 88 -33.22 9.88 -8.30
CA VAL A 88 -34.07 8.72 -7.99
C VAL A 88 -34.11 8.46 -6.49
N TRP A 89 -35.31 8.32 -5.92
CA TRP A 89 -35.50 7.94 -4.52
C TRP A 89 -36.33 6.64 -4.44
N PHE A 90 -35.90 5.74 -3.58
CA PHE A 90 -36.59 4.48 -3.32
C PHE A 90 -37.32 4.55 -1.98
N GLN A 91 -38.56 4.08 -1.92
CA GLN A 91 -39.42 4.03 -0.74
C GLN A 91 -39.63 5.39 -0.04
N GLN A 92 -39.57 6.48 -0.79
CA GLN A 92 -39.78 7.86 -0.28
C GLN A 92 -40.88 8.59 -1.09
N PRO A 93 -42.15 8.14 -1.04
CA PRO A 93 -43.24 8.72 -1.84
C PRO A 93 -43.52 10.21 -1.50
N TYR A 94 -43.19 10.62 -0.29
CA TYR A 94 -43.34 12.02 0.16
C TYR A 94 -42.47 12.99 -0.63
N ARG A 95 -41.37 12.52 -1.23
CA ARG A 95 -40.50 13.37 -2.07
C ARG A 95 -41.24 13.94 -3.30
N ALA A 96 -42.12 13.19 -3.89
CA ALA A 96 -42.91 13.66 -5.02
C ALA A 96 -43.75 14.90 -4.70
N ARG A 97 -44.15 15.09 -3.43
CA ARG A 97 -44.93 16.26 -2.99
C ARG A 97 -44.03 17.46 -2.62
N GLN A 98 -42.76 17.22 -2.36
CA GLN A 98 -41.78 18.25 -1.97
C GLN A 98 -41.07 18.88 -3.18
N LEU A 99 -41.16 18.24 -4.33
CA LEU A 99 -40.46 18.65 -5.55
C LEU A 99 -41.42 19.38 -6.48
N GLU A 100 -41.25 20.70 -6.59
CA GLU A 100 -42.06 21.54 -7.47
C GLU A 100 -41.44 21.65 -8.86
N VAL A 101 -42.18 21.31 -9.89
CA VAL A 101 -41.76 21.44 -11.30
C VAL A 101 -41.50 22.92 -11.61
N GLY A 102 -40.35 23.19 -12.24
CA GLY A 102 -39.90 24.56 -12.55
C GLY A 102 -39.00 25.19 -11.44
N ALA A 103 -39.03 24.67 -10.24
CA ALA A 103 -38.14 25.17 -9.16
C ALA A 103 -36.66 24.82 -9.44
N VAL A 104 -35.76 25.75 -9.06
CA VAL A 104 -34.31 25.51 -9.06
C VAL A 104 -33.92 25.14 -7.65
N GLN A 105 -33.24 24.00 -7.48
CA GLN A 105 -32.79 23.49 -6.19
C GLN A 105 -31.37 22.97 -6.27
N LEU A 106 -30.70 22.88 -5.14
CA LEU A 106 -29.39 22.25 -5.01
C LEU A 106 -29.57 20.76 -4.70
N PHE A 107 -29.03 19.92 -5.56
CA PHE A 107 -29.02 18.47 -5.42
C PHE A 107 -27.63 18.01 -4.99
N CYS A 108 -27.56 17.16 -3.96
CA CYS A 108 -26.30 16.60 -3.50
C CYS A 108 -26.45 15.09 -3.31
N GLY A 109 -25.73 14.28 -4.10
CA GLY A 109 -25.86 12.83 -4.06
C GLY A 109 -24.76 12.07 -4.81
N LEU A 110 -24.79 10.76 -4.64
CA LEU A 110 -23.88 9.85 -5.35
C LEU A 110 -24.38 9.64 -6.77
N VAL A 111 -23.51 9.90 -7.73
CA VAL A 111 -23.80 9.63 -9.15
C VAL A 111 -23.53 8.16 -9.43
N THR A 112 -24.51 7.47 -10.00
CA THR A 112 -24.41 6.07 -10.43
C THR A 112 -24.76 5.94 -11.90
N ARG A 113 -24.51 4.79 -12.51
CA ARG A 113 -24.99 4.49 -13.87
C ARG A 113 -25.97 3.32 -13.83
N TYR A 114 -27.17 3.54 -14.32
CA TYR A 114 -28.14 2.49 -14.55
C TYR A 114 -28.40 2.33 -16.05
N ARG A 115 -28.15 1.13 -16.61
CA ARG A 115 -28.26 0.84 -18.06
C ARG A 115 -27.48 1.84 -18.94
N GLY A 116 -26.29 2.27 -18.46
CA GLY A 116 -25.44 3.20 -19.21
C GLY A 116 -25.77 4.69 -19.04
N VAL A 117 -26.91 5.04 -18.42
CA VAL A 117 -27.33 6.42 -18.15
C VAL A 117 -26.96 6.85 -16.76
N ALA A 118 -26.47 8.08 -16.59
CA ALA A 118 -26.16 8.63 -15.27
C ALA A 118 -27.47 8.88 -14.49
N GLU A 119 -27.50 8.43 -13.24
CA GLU A 119 -28.57 8.71 -12.26
C GLU A 119 -27.96 9.15 -10.94
N VAL A 120 -28.64 10.04 -10.21
CA VAL A 120 -28.25 10.42 -8.84
C VAL A 120 -29.19 9.73 -7.87
N VAL A 121 -28.63 8.85 -7.01
CA VAL A 121 -29.45 8.03 -6.11
C VAL A 121 -29.64 8.71 -4.76
N SER A 122 -30.90 8.85 -4.38
CA SER A 122 -31.35 9.45 -3.10
C SER A 122 -30.64 10.77 -2.76
N PRO A 123 -30.55 11.73 -3.73
CA PRO A 123 -29.88 12.97 -3.43
C PRO A 123 -30.62 13.76 -2.32
N ARG A 124 -29.83 14.46 -1.51
CA ARG A 124 -30.39 15.53 -0.67
C ARG A 124 -30.81 16.68 -1.57
N VAL A 125 -31.96 17.25 -1.28
CA VAL A 125 -32.50 18.41 -1.99
C VAL A 125 -32.51 19.57 -1.01
N LEU A 126 -31.88 20.65 -1.38
CA LEU A 126 -31.65 21.82 -0.54
C LEU A 126 -32.06 23.09 -1.30
N PRO A 127 -32.33 24.20 -0.59
CA PRO A 127 -32.53 25.50 -1.23
C PRO A 127 -31.34 25.86 -2.14
N ALA A 128 -31.60 26.56 -3.24
CA ALA A 128 -30.58 26.94 -4.22
C ALA A 128 -29.48 27.86 -3.65
N ASP A 129 -29.81 28.60 -2.61
CA ASP A 129 -28.94 29.52 -1.85
C ASP A 129 -28.18 28.84 -0.70
N THR A 130 -28.19 27.52 -0.64
CA THR A 130 -27.39 26.78 0.37
C THR A 130 -25.90 26.90 0.04
N HIS A 131 -25.12 27.34 1.00
CA HIS A 131 -23.68 27.56 0.91
C HIS A 131 -22.94 26.89 2.07
N GLY A 132 -21.61 26.79 1.95
CA GLY A 132 -20.69 26.34 2.99
C GLY A 132 -20.37 24.86 2.96
N ILE A 133 -19.62 24.42 3.94
CA ILE A 133 -19.08 23.06 4.04
C ILE A 133 -19.71 22.35 5.24
N GLU A 134 -20.40 21.26 5.00
CA GLU A 134 -21.05 20.45 6.05
C GLU A 134 -20.22 19.21 6.37
N PRO A 135 -19.82 19.00 7.64
CA PRO A 135 -19.11 17.81 8.07
C PRO A 135 -20.02 16.58 8.07
N VAL A 136 -19.49 15.45 7.63
CA VAL A 136 -20.15 14.15 7.64
C VAL A 136 -19.46 13.27 8.68
N TYR A 137 -20.19 12.84 9.70
CA TYR A 137 -19.66 11.99 10.77
C TYR A 137 -20.03 10.53 10.58
N ALA A 138 -19.17 9.64 11.03
CA ALA A 138 -19.49 8.22 11.19
C ALA A 138 -20.77 8.04 12.02
N PRO A 139 -21.68 7.17 11.61
CA PRO A 139 -22.91 6.97 12.35
C PRO A 139 -22.64 6.39 13.76
N ILE A 140 -23.30 6.95 14.77
CA ILE A 140 -23.40 6.36 16.09
C ILE A 140 -24.83 5.85 16.22
N ARG A 141 -24.97 4.59 16.62
CA ARG A 141 -26.30 3.99 16.83
C ARG A 141 -27.12 4.87 17.78
N ASP A 142 -28.35 5.16 17.41
CA ASP A 142 -29.31 5.96 18.17
C ASP A 142 -28.96 7.49 18.27
N ILE A 143 -27.93 7.95 17.57
CA ILE A 143 -27.55 9.37 17.50
C ILE A 143 -27.47 9.84 16.03
N PRO A 144 -28.43 10.64 15.56
CA PRO A 144 -28.36 11.20 14.21
C PRO A 144 -27.13 12.12 14.05
N PRO A 145 -26.48 12.16 12.86
CA PRO A 145 -25.30 12.98 12.61
C PRO A 145 -25.48 14.48 12.94
N LYS A 146 -26.66 15.04 12.64
CA LYS A 146 -27.00 16.43 13.01
C LYS A 146 -27.05 16.66 14.54
N THR A 147 -27.54 15.66 15.28
CA THR A 147 -27.55 15.73 16.76
C THR A 147 -26.12 15.69 17.26
N TYR A 148 -25.27 14.79 16.72
CA TYR A 148 -23.86 14.72 17.07
C TYR A 148 -23.14 16.06 16.80
N ALA A 149 -23.30 16.62 15.61
CA ALA A 149 -22.75 17.94 15.27
C ALA A 149 -23.20 19.04 16.25
N GLY A 150 -24.47 19.00 16.68
CA GLY A 150 -24.99 19.94 17.69
C GLY A 150 -24.34 19.78 19.06
N LEU A 151 -24.00 18.54 19.47
CA LEU A 151 -23.26 18.28 20.70
C LEU A 151 -21.83 18.80 20.63
N VAL A 152 -21.14 18.52 19.51
CA VAL A 152 -19.78 19.04 19.25
C VAL A 152 -19.76 20.56 19.32
N ARG A 153 -20.76 21.25 18.72
CA ARG A 153 -20.86 22.69 18.75
C ARG A 153 -21.00 23.23 20.18
N GLN A 154 -21.85 22.60 21.00
CA GLN A 154 -22.00 22.97 22.41
C GLN A 154 -20.68 22.88 23.18
N VAL A 155 -19.89 21.85 22.93
CA VAL A 155 -18.59 21.66 23.59
C VAL A 155 -17.58 22.73 23.15
N LEU A 156 -17.54 23.06 21.86
CA LEU A 156 -16.66 24.13 21.34
C LEU A 156 -17.06 25.52 21.87
N ASP A 157 -18.38 25.79 21.95
CA ASP A 157 -18.89 27.07 22.41
C ASP A 157 -18.78 27.23 23.93
N ALA A 158 -18.67 26.14 24.70
CA ALA A 158 -18.40 26.17 26.12
C ALA A 158 -16.96 26.61 26.45
N GLY A 159 -16.08 26.74 25.45
CA GLY A 159 -14.73 27.30 25.64
C GLY A 159 -13.84 26.45 26.56
N LEU A 160 -13.98 25.13 26.52
CA LEU A 160 -13.15 24.25 27.34
C LEU A 160 -11.66 24.54 27.10
N PRO A 161 -10.83 24.62 28.15
CA PRO A 161 -9.39 24.80 28.01
C PRO A 161 -8.82 23.58 27.31
N LEU A 162 -8.46 23.75 26.04
CA LEU A 162 -7.76 22.73 25.24
C LEU A 162 -6.28 23.11 25.24
N GLU A 163 -5.48 22.32 25.93
CA GLU A 163 -4.02 22.47 25.89
C GLU A 163 -3.52 22.18 24.47
N ASP A 164 -2.61 23.01 24.02
CA ASP A 164 -1.96 22.80 22.72
C ASP A 164 -0.89 21.72 22.85
N ASP A 165 -1.02 20.66 22.08
CA ASP A 165 -0.04 19.55 22.05
C ASP A 165 1.31 19.98 21.43
N LEU A 166 1.31 21.04 20.60
CA LEU A 166 2.50 21.59 19.96
C LEU A 166 2.96 22.88 20.62
N PRO A 167 4.24 23.02 20.99
CA PRO A 167 4.81 24.27 21.50
C PRO A 167 4.59 25.44 20.54
N ALA A 168 4.39 26.65 21.10
CA ALA A 168 4.13 27.85 20.31
C ALA A 168 5.21 28.15 19.26
N ALA A 169 6.47 27.94 19.59
CA ALA A 169 7.60 28.13 18.67
C ALA A 169 7.50 27.24 17.42
N ILE A 170 7.11 25.96 17.61
CA ILE A 170 6.92 25.00 16.50
C ILE A 170 5.73 25.43 15.64
N ARG A 171 4.61 25.80 16.28
CA ARG A 171 3.43 26.28 15.55
C ARG A 171 3.75 27.51 14.68
N GLN A 172 4.49 28.47 15.23
CA GLN A 172 4.91 29.66 14.49
C GLN A 172 5.85 29.32 13.33
N ARG A 173 6.86 28.48 13.56
CA ARG A 173 7.84 28.05 12.54
C ARG A 173 7.16 27.42 11.32
N PHE A 174 6.12 26.61 11.54
CA PHE A 174 5.42 25.86 10.48
C PHE A 174 4.06 26.47 10.10
N SER A 175 3.73 27.65 10.60
CA SER A 175 2.48 28.38 10.33
C SER A 175 1.22 27.55 10.63
N LEU A 176 1.22 26.80 11.74
CA LEU A 176 0.15 25.92 12.15
C LEU A 176 -0.87 26.65 13.04
N LEU A 177 -2.15 26.32 12.88
CA LEU A 177 -3.21 26.82 13.72
C LEU A 177 -3.09 26.31 15.17
N PRO A 178 -3.45 27.12 16.18
CA PRO A 178 -3.68 26.63 17.53
C PRO A 178 -4.71 25.50 17.55
N GLN A 179 -4.56 24.53 18.44
CA GLN A 179 -5.40 23.32 18.48
C GLN A 179 -6.89 23.62 18.59
N ALA A 180 -7.27 24.56 19.45
CA ALA A 180 -8.67 24.96 19.61
C ALA A 180 -9.27 25.55 18.33
N GLN A 181 -8.50 26.36 17.60
CA GLN A 181 -8.93 26.93 16.32
C GLN A 181 -8.98 25.86 15.22
N ALA A 182 -8.00 24.97 15.17
CA ALA A 182 -7.98 23.86 14.24
C ALA A 182 -9.18 22.90 14.45
N LEU A 183 -9.51 22.56 15.72
CA LEU A 183 -10.70 21.77 16.05
C LEU A 183 -11.99 22.46 15.61
N ARG A 184 -12.14 23.78 15.85
CA ARG A 184 -13.31 24.52 15.38
C ARG A 184 -13.44 24.47 13.86
N SER A 185 -12.34 24.71 13.14
CA SER A 185 -12.34 24.73 11.66
C SER A 185 -12.54 23.34 11.05
N ILE A 186 -12.12 22.26 11.72
CA ILE A 186 -12.38 20.89 11.26
C ILE A 186 -13.86 20.52 11.42
N HIS A 187 -14.48 20.88 12.54
CA HIS A 187 -15.88 20.54 12.78
C HIS A 187 -16.86 21.48 12.08
N PHE A 188 -16.51 22.76 11.95
CA PHE A 188 -17.36 23.78 11.35
C PHE A 188 -16.51 24.74 10.50
N PRO A 189 -16.05 24.27 9.33
CA PRO A 189 -15.20 25.08 8.46
C PRO A 189 -15.98 26.27 7.90
N GLU A 190 -15.41 27.47 8.02
CA GLU A 190 -15.96 28.69 7.45
C GLU A 190 -15.64 28.83 5.96
N SER A 191 -14.55 28.23 5.51
CA SER A 191 -14.12 28.17 4.12
C SER A 191 -13.29 26.93 3.86
N ARG A 192 -13.04 26.62 2.59
CA ARG A 192 -12.17 25.53 2.16
C ARG A 192 -10.74 25.73 2.65
N GLU A 193 -10.22 26.96 2.58
CA GLU A 193 -8.88 27.29 3.04
C GLU A 193 -8.75 27.15 4.56
N ALA A 194 -9.81 27.48 5.33
CA ALA A 194 -9.82 27.28 6.77
C ALA A 194 -9.79 25.79 7.13
N LEU A 195 -10.53 24.96 6.38
CA LEU A 195 -10.50 23.51 6.52
C LEU A 195 -9.13 22.93 6.19
N GLU A 196 -8.53 23.31 5.06
CA GLU A 196 -7.21 22.85 4.62
C GLU A 196 -6.12 23.20 5.64
N ARG A 197 -6.13 24.41 6.17
CA ARG A 197 -5.20 24.82 7.25
C ARG A 197 -5.39 24.01 8.53
N ALA A 198 -6.63 23.71 8.90
CA ALA A 198 -6.90 22.89 10.07
C ALA A 198 -6.45 21.43 9.85
N MET A 199 -6.74 20.84 8.69
CA MET A 199 -6.28 19.52 8.32
C MET A 199 -4.75 19.43 8.33
N ARG A 200 -4.05 20.44 7.79
CA ARG A 200 -2.60 20.52 7.82
C ARG A 200 -2.03 20.50 9.24
N ALA A 201 -2.65 21.27 10.16
CA ALA A 201 -2.21 21.33 11.56
C ALA A 201 -2.33 19.96 12.25
N PHE A 202 -3.42 19.21 12.01
CA PHE A 202 -3.60 17.86 12.55
C PHE A 202 -2.66 16.85 11.91
N SER A 203 -2.51 16.88 10.57
CA SER A 203 -1.58 16.00 9.85
C SER A 203 -0.15 16.20 10.34
N PHE A 204 0.29 17.45 10.47
CA PHE A 204 1.64 17.77 10.99
C PHE A 204 1.85 17.22 12.39
N ARG A 205 0.93 17.50 13.32
CA ARG A 205 1.01 17.04 14.72
C ARG A 205 1.11 15.52 14.79
N ASP A 206 0.23 14.83 14.11
CA ASP A 206 0.11 13.40 14.21
C ASP A 206 1.28 12.68 13.53
N LEU A 207 1.76 13.18 12.39
CA LEU A 207 2.97 12.69 11.74
C LEU A 207 4.22 12.94 12.60
N LEU A 208 4.31 14.11 13.24
CA LEU A 208 5.42 14.41 14.15
C LEU A 208 5.43 13.49 15.37
N PHE A 209 4.26 13.28 16.00
CA PHE A 209 4.16 12.38 17.15
C PHE A 209 4.51 10.93 16.78
N PHE A 210 4.08 10.50 15.60
CA PHE A 210 4.48 9.20 15.08
C PHE A 210 6.00 9.13 14.85
N ALA A 211 6.60 10.14 14.18
CA ALA A 211 8.04 10.18 13.93
C ALA A 211 8.85 10.16 15.24
N LEU A 212 8.41 10.92 16.25
CA LEU A 212 9.05 10.94 17.58
C LEU A 212 8.91 9.60 18.31
N ALA A 213 7.76 8.95 18.25
CA ALA A 213 7.53 7.66 18.89
C ALA A 213 8.40 6.55 18.30
N VAL A 214 8.52 6.54 16.98
CA VAL A 214 9.35 5.57 16.24
C VAL A 214 10.83 5.78 16.54
N ARG A 215 11.29 7.05 16.53
CA ARG A 215 12.71 7.37 16.77
C ARG A 215 13.17 7.04 18.19
N ARG A 216 12.28 7.16 19.18
CA ARG A 216 12.55 6.74 20.55
C ARG A 216 12.95 5.27 20.67
N LYS A 217 12.36 4.41 19.85
CA LYS A 217 12.68 2.97 19.85
C LYS A 217 14.11 2.71 19.37
N ARG A 218 14.63 3.56 18.45
CA ARG A 218 16.02 3.48 17.96
C ARG A 218 17.09 3.88 18.97
N LEU A 219 16.78 4.80 19.88
CA LEU A 219 17.72 5.36 20.86
C LEU A 219 17.76 4.59 22.17
N GLY A 220 17.09 3.43 22.26
CA GLY A 220 17.24 2.52 23.41
C GLY A 220 18.71 2.10 23.54
N PRO A 221 19.25 1.95 24.77
CA PRO A 221 20.66 1.61 24.98
C PRO A 221 21.01 0.34 24.20
N GLY A 222 22.06 0.44 23.40
CA GLY A 222 22.46 -0.52 22.40
C GLY A 222 22.55 -1.95 22.90
N MET A 223 21.66 -2.79 22.39
CA MET A 223 21.80 -4.24 22.46
C MET A 223 22.32 -4.80 21.14
N GLY A 224 22.80 -3.94 20.22
CA GLY A 224 23.43 -4.33 18.98
C GLY A 224 24.87 -4.78 19.17
N PHE A 225 25.42 -5.39 18.17
CA PHE A 225 26.84 -5.73 18.08
C PHE A 225 27.40 -5.14 16.78
N ALA A 226 28.48 -4.38 16.90
CA ALA A 226 29.20 -3.87 15.74
C ALA A 226 29.91 -5.03 15.02
N MET A 227 29.79 -5.05 13.69
CA MET A 227 30.56 -5.94 12.84
C MET A 227 31.71 -5.17 12.21
N LYS A 228 32.80 -5.85 11.88
CA LYS A 228 33.83 -5.29 11.01
C LYS A 228 33.25 -5.28 9.58
N ALA A 229 32.62 -4.19 9.17
CA ALA A 229 31.77 -4.11 7.99
C ALA A 229 32.21 -2.96 7.07
N ASN A 230 33.22 -3.21 6.24
CA ASN A 230 33.69 -2.25 5.24
C ASN A 230 33.85 -2.94 3.86
N LEU A 231 34.13 -2.15 2.84
CA LEU A 231 34.28 -2.70 1.49
C LEU A 231 35.39 -3.74 1.36
N ALA A 232 36.46 -3.62 2.14
CA ALA A 232 37.55 -4.59 2.07
C ALA A 232 37.11 -6.00 2.53
N VAL A 233 36.17 -6.09 3.49
CA VAL A 233 35.61 -7.38 3.94
C VAL A 233 34.78 -8.03 2.86
N VAL A 234 34.00 -7.27 2.09
CA VAL A 234 33.13 -7.80 1.02
C VAL A 234 33.81 -7.87 -0.34
N GLN A 235 35.05 -7.35 -0.48
CA GLN A 235 35.77 -7.29 -1.74
C GLN A 235 35.92 -8.67 -2.41
N PRO A 236 36.25 -9.78 -1.70
CA PRO A 236 36.34 -11.10 -2.32
C PRO A 236 35.04 -11.54 -2.99
N PHE A 237 33.89 -11.19 -2.41
CA PHE A 237 32.59 -11.44 -3.04
C PHE A 237 32.39 -10.54 -4.26
N LEU A 238 32.71 -9.25 -4.18
CA LEU A 238 32.55 -8.32 -5.30
C LEU A 238 33.43 -8.72 -6.49
N ASP A 239 34.65 -9.19 -6.25
CA ASP A 239 35.57 -9.65 -7.28
C ASP A 239 35.10 -10.97 -7.94
N SER A 240 34.28 -11.76 -7.24
CA SER A 240 33.70 -13.01 -7.79
C SER A 240 32.52 -12.79 -8.73
N LEU A 241 31.96 -11.56 -8.76
CA LEU A 241 30.81 -11.25 -9.60
C LEU A 241 31.21 -11.14 -11.09
N PRO A 242 30.39 -11.64 -12.04
CA PRO A 242 30.66 -11.54 -13.47
C PRO A 242 30.39 -10.12 -14.03
N TYR A 243 30.06 -9.16 -13.19
CA TYR A 243 29.73 -7.76 -13.54
C TYR A 243 30.12 -6.81 -12.40
N ALA A 244 30.32 -5.56 -12.73
CA ALA A 244 30.51 -4.50 -11.74
C ALA A 244 29.16 -4.01 -11.18
N LEU A 245 29.15 -3.57 -9.92
CA LEU A 245 27.98 -2.92 -9.33
C LEU A 245 27.69 -1.60 -10.04
N THR A 246 26.42 -1.19 -10.09
CA THR A 246 26.05 0.17 -10.48
C THR A 246 26.41 1.17 -9.35
N GLY A 247 26.51 2.46 -9.68
CA GLY A 247 26.80 3.49 -8.69
C GLY A 247 25.76 3.52 -7.56
N ALA A 248 24.47 3.26 -7.89
CA ALA A 248 23.41 3.17 -6.90
C ALA A 248 23.56 1.94 -5.97
N GLN A 249 23.91 0.79 -6.51
CA GLN A 249 24.15 -0.42 -5.72
C GLN A 249 25.34 -0.25 -4.77
N GLU A 250 26.44 0.34 -5.25
CA GLU A 250 27.62 0.61 -4.42
C GLU A 250 27.31 1.62 -3.31
N ARG A 251 26.59 2.68 -3.63
CA ARG A 251 26.13 3.68 -2.65
C ARG A 251 25.31 3.03 -1.53
N VAL A 252 24.31 2.22 -1.88
CA VAL A 252 23.45 1.54 -0.91
C VAL A 252 24.23 0.51 -0.09
N LEU A 253 25.13 -0.25 -0.72
CA LEU A 253 26.00 -1.19 -0.01
C LEU A 253 26.88 -0.48 1.03
N ARG A 254 27.52 0.64 0.68
CA ARG A 254 28.32 1.45 1.62
C ARG A 254 27.50 1.95 2.81
N GLN A 255 26.26 2.41 2.56
CA GLN A 255 25.35 2.85 3.62
C GLN A 255 25.02 1.71 4.60
N ALA A 256 24.67 0.52 4.07
CA ALA A 256 24.34 -0.62 4.91
C ALA A 256 25.56 -1.17 5.68
N LEU A 257 26.74 -1.19 5.08
CA LEU A 257 27.98 -1.55 5.77
C LEU A 257 28.29 -0.58 6.91
N SER A 258 28.15 0.72 6.69
CA SER A 258 28.33 1.74 7.75
C SER A 258 27.37 1.54 8.93
N ASP A 259 26.12 1.15 8.66
CA ASP A 259 25.17 0.84 9.73
C ASP A 259 25.61 -0.40 10.54
N MET A 260 26.15 -1.44 9.86
CA MET A 260 26.62 -2.66 10.53
C MET A 260 27.89 -2.45 11.36
N GLU A 261 28.65 -1.38 11.09
CA GLU A 261 29.80 -0.97 11.92
C GLU A 261 29.38 -0.26 13.22
N SER A 262 28.13 0.21 13.31
CA SER A 262 27.66 0.93 14.50
C SER A 262 27.26 -0.02 15.63
N ASP A 263 27.25 0.48 16.87
CA ASP A 263 26.79 -0.25 18.05
C ASP A 263 25.26 -0.45 18.09
N ALA A 264 24.54 0.21 17.18
CA ALA A 264 23.10 0.05 17.04
C ALA A 264 22.77 -0.97 15.94
N PRO A 265 21.75 -1.83 16.11
CA PRO A 265 21.33 -2.75 15.06
C PRO A 265 20.89 -1.98 13.81
N MET A 266 21.43 -2.33 12.64
CA MET A 266 20.93 -1.82 11.38
C MET A 266 19.45 -2.18 11.22
N ALA A 267 18.63 -1.23 10.84
CA ALA A 267 17.27 -1.44 10.35
C ALA A 267 17.10 -0.64 9.06
N ARG A 268 17.28 -1.30 7.90
CA ARG A 268 17.32 -0.61 6.61
C ARG A 268 16.37 -1.22 5.59
N LEU A 269 15.61 -0.35 4.92
CA LEU A 269 14.78 -0.68 3.77
C LEU A 269 15.53 -0.32 2.49
N VAL A 270 15.73 -1.29 1.60
CA VAL A 270 16.29 -1.09 0.26
C VAL A 270 15.17 -1.16 -0.75
N GLU A 271 14.86 -0.02 -1.32
CA GLU A 271 13.87 0.13 -2.37
C GLU A 271 14.51 0.22 -3.74
N GLY A 272 13.85 -0.31 -4.74
CA GLY A 272 14.29 -0.19 -6.12
C GLY A 272 13.37 -0.96 -7.05
N ASP A 273 13.38 -0.58 -8.30
CA ASP A 273 12.54 -1.20 -9.32
C ASP A 273 12.82 -2.70 -9.49
N VAL A 274 11.89 -3.42 -10.10
CA VAL A 274 12.07 -4.85 -10.42
C VAL A 274 13.31 -5.03 -11.28
N GLY A 275 14.24 -5.87 -10.78
CA GLY A 275 15.50 -6.20 -11.51
C GLY A 275 16.59 -5.13 -11.43
N CYS A 276 16.54 -4.16 -10.49
CA CYS A 276 17.67 -3.26 -10.22
C CYS A 276 18.84 -3.92 -9.44
N GLY A 277 18.72 -5.22 -9.09
CA GLY A 277 19.79 -5.98 -8.45
C GLY A 277 19.90 -5.83 -6.94
N LYS A 278 18.78 -5.70 -6.20
CA LYS A 278 18.79 -5.66 -4.72
C LYS A 278 19.41 -6.91 -4.09
N THR A 279 19.23 -8.07 -4.69
CA THR A 279 19.74 -9.36 -4.19
C THR A 279 21.26 -9.38 -4.04
N VAL A 280 22.01 -8.75 -4.95
CA VAL A 280 23.49 -8.72 -4.84
C VAL A 280 23.95 -7.92 -3.61
N ILE A 281 23.23 -6.86 -3.24
CA ILE A 281 23.49 -6.08 -2.01
C ILE A 281 23.25 -6.96 -0.78
N ALA A 282 22.12 -7.68 -0.76
CA ALA A 282 21.80 -8.61 0.32
C ALA A 282 22.85 -9.71 0.49
N LEU A 283 23.30 -10.31 -0.63
CA LEU A 283 24.34 -11.36 -0.62
C LEU A 283 25.70 -10.81 -0.12
N ALA A 284 26.06 -9.58 -0.50
CA ALA A 284 27.28 -8.93 0.01
C ALA A 284 27.24 -8.73 1.52
N LEU A 285 26.09 -8.28 2.07
CA LEU A 285 25.92 -8.10 3.51
C LEU A 285 25.86 -9.43 4.27
N LEU A 286 25.25 -10.47 3.69
CA LEU A 286 25.25 -11.83 4.25
C LEU A 286 26.66 -12.42 4.27
N TYR A 287 27.47 -12.16 3.24
CA TYR A 287 28.88 -12.51 3.22
C TYR A 287 29.66 -11.76 4.30
N CYS A 288 29.39 -10.47 4.49
CA CYS A 288 29.98 -9.69 5.58
C CYS A 288 29.66 -10.28 6.96
N ALA A 289 28.42 -10.70 7.20
CA ALA A 289 28.02 -11.36 8.44
C ALA A 289 28.79 -12.69 8.65
N PHE A 290 28.96 -13.49 7.60
CA PHE A 290 29.75 -14.71 7.63
C PHE A 290 31.21 -14.46 8.00
N GLU A 291 31.87 -13.47 7.39
CA GLU A 291 33.25 -13.10 7.69
C GLU A 291 33.45 -12.66 9.16
N ASN A 292 32.38 -12.16 9.78
CA ASN A 292 32.34 -11.82 11.21
C ASN A 292 31.92 -13.00 12.12
N GLY A 293 31.77 -14.22 11.57
CA GLY A 293 31.41 -15.43 12.33
C GLY A 293 29.95 -15.48 12.77
N PHE A 294 29.06 -14.77 12.10
CA PHE A 294 27.61 -14.79 12.34
C PHE A 294 26.89 -15.58 11.27
N GLN A 295 25.71 -16.09 11.64
CA GLN A 295 24.76 -16.67 10.71
C GLN A 295 23.90 -15.56 10.08
N GLY A 296 23.57 -15.73 8.80
CA GLY A 296 22.61 -14.90 8.07
C GLY A 296 21.32 -15.66 7.78
N ALA A 297 20.17 -14.98 7.83
CA ALA A 297 18.87 -15.52 7.42
C ALA A 297 18.32 -14.71 6.26
N LEU A 298 17.93 -15.37 5.15
CA LEU A 298 17.26 -14.75 4.00
C LEU A 298 15.85 -15.32 3.87
N MET A 299 14.85 -14.49 4.12
CA MET A 299 13.45 -14.87 4.06
C MET A 299 12.83 -14.44 2.72
N ALA A 300 12.26 -15.40 2.00
CA ALA A 300 11.52 -15.19 0.77
C ALA A 300 10.01 -15.47 0.96
N PRO A 301 9.11 -14.78 0.22
CA PRO A 301 7.67 -14.93 0.39
C PRO A 301 7.12 -16.27 -0.06
N THR A 302 7.83 -16.97 -0.92
CA THR A 302 7.40 -18.27 -1.49
C THR A 302 8.56 -19.26 -1.54
N GLU A 303 8.22 -20.54 -1.60
CA GLU A 303 9.21 -21.62 -1.67
C GLU A 303 10.04 -21.55 -2.95
N VAL A 304 9.41 -21.22 -4.09
CA VAL A 304 10.10 -21.04 -5.36
C VAL A 304 11.20 -19.99 -5.29
N LEU A 305 10.87 -18.81 -4.71
CA LEU A 305 11.87 -17.76 -4.50
C LEU A 305 12.95 -18.17 -3.50
N ALA A 306 12.58 -18.90 -2.45
CA ALA A 306 13.56 -19.42 -1.50
C ALA A 306 14.54 -20.39 -2.16
N HIS A 307 14.05 -21.28 -3.05
CA HIS A 307 14.91 -22.16 -3.84
C HIS A 307 15.84 -21.36 -4.76
N GLN A 308 15.33 -20.38 -5.50
CA GLN A 308 16.15 -19.53 -6.39
C GLN A 308 17.23 -18.77 -5.62
N HIS A 309 16.88 -18.13 -4.51
CA HIS A 309 17.86 -17.42 -3.67
C HIS A 309 18.91 -18.38 -3.08
N ALA A 310 18.50 -19.59 -2.68
CA ALA A 310 19.44 -20.57 -2.18
C ALA A 310 20.42 -21.07 -3.26
N GLU A 311 19.95 -21.29 -4.49
CA GLU A 311 20.80 -21.69 -5.62
C GLU A 311 21.75 -20.55 -6.02
N GLU A 312 21.27 -19.33 -6.12
CA GLU A 312 22.09 -18.15 -6.40
C GLU A 312 23.15 -17.93 -5.32
N ALA A 313 22.75 -18.02 -4.04
CA ALA A 313 23.68 -17.93 -2.93
C ALA A 313 24.73 -19.05 -2.95
N ARG A 314 24.35 -20.31 -3.22
CA ARG A 314 25.32 -21.42 -3.35
C ARG A 314 26.30 -21.18 -4.48
N LYS A 315 25.84 -20.67 -5.62
CA LYS A 315 26.66 -20.38 -6.79
C LYS A 315 27.67 -19.26 -6.50
N LEU A 316 27.26 -18.20 -5.85
CA LEU A 316 28.08 -17.00 -5.65
C LEU A 316 28.90 -17.06 -4.35
N LEU A 317 28.34 -17.57 -3.26
CA LEU A 317 28.98 -17.58 -1.94
C LEU A 317 29.61 -18.93 -1.59
N GLY A 318 29.18 -20.04 -2.19
CA GLY A 318 29.74 -21.37 -1.96
C GLY A 318 31.23 -21.46 -2.25
N PRO A 319 31.76 -20.94 -3.37
CA PRO A 319 33.20 -20.87 -3.65
C PRO A 319 34.00 -20.08 -2.62
N LEU A 320 33.33 -19.16 -1.87
CA LEU A 320 33.92 -18.35 -0.80
C LEU A 320 33.81 -19.03 0.58
N GLY A 321 33.34 -20.29 0.64
CA GLY A 321 33.28 -21.09 1.87
C GLY A 321 31.97 -20.98 2.65
N VAL A 322 30.97 -20.25 2.18
CA VAL A 322 29.67 -20.10 2.84
C VAL A 322 28.80 -21.34 2.65
N ARG A 323 28.36 -21.95 3.74
CA ARG A 323 27.47 -23.14 3.73
C ARG A 323 26.01 -22.70 3.74
N VAL A 324 25.31 -22.92 2.62
CA VAL A 324 23.93 -22.48 2.42
C VAL A 324 22.95 -23.61 2.71
N ALA A 325 22.07 -23.42 3.69
CA ALA A 325 20.96 -24.31 4.02
C ALA A 325 19.63 -23.74 3.54
N LEU A 326 18.71 -24.62 3.10
CA LEU A 326 17.34 -24.27 2.70
C LEU A 326 16.36 -24.83 3.72
N LEU A 327 15.42 -23.99 4.20
CA LEU A 327 14.38 -24.38 5.13
C LEU A 327 13.01 -23.91 4.65
N THR A 328 12.22 -24.83 4.09
CA THR A 328 10.86 -24.58 3.57
C THR A 328 9.83 -25.50 4.24
N GLY A 329 8.54 -25.20 4.02
CA GLY A 329 7.44 -26.03 4.54
C GLY A 329 7.33 -27.41 3.86
N SER A 330 7.71 -27.51 2.60
CA SER A 330 7.66 -28.73 1.75
C SER A 330 8.74 -29.75 2.04
N LEU A 331 9.77 -29.40 2.82
CA LEU A 331 10.86 -30.34 3.16
C LEU A 331 10.31 -31.57 3.90
N ARG A 332 10.82 -32.76 3.52
CA ARG A 332 10.51 -34.01 4.24
C ARG A 332 10.96 -33.91 5.69
N ALA A 333 10.21 -34.54 6.60
CA ALA A 333 10.46 -34.43 8.05
C ALA A 333 11.90 -34.81 8.46
N ALA A 334 12.55 -35.74 7.77
CA ALA A 334 13.95 -36.11 8.02
C ALA A 334 14.91 -34.98 7.63
N GLN A 335 14.76 -34.44 6.42
CA GLN A 335 15.57 -33.32 5.90
C GLN A 335 15.39 -32.07 6.76
N LYS A 336 14.14 -31.76 7.14
CA LYS A 336 13.86 -30.63 8.03
C LYS A 336 14.58 -30.75 9.37
N ARG A 337 14.56 -31.94 9.99
CA ARG A 337 15.29 -32.19 11.25
C ARG A 337 16.79 -32.04 11.10
N GLU A 338 17.36 -32.54 10.02
CA GLU A 338 18.79 -32.40 9.69
C GLU A 338 19.17 -30.93 9.52
N THR A 339 18.41 -30.18 8.72
CA THR A 339 18.62 -28.73 8.51
C THR A 339 18.55 -27.98 9.84
N LEU A 340 17.54 -28.25 10.69
CA LEU A 340 17.42 -27.61 11.98
C LEU A 340 18.62 -27.87 12.90
N ARG A 341 19.15 -29.11 12.92
CA ARG A 341 20.37 -29.44 13.67
C ARG A 341 21.60 -28.70 13.14
N ALA A 342 21.75 -28.63 11.80
CA ALA A 342 22.85 -27.90 11.18
C ALA A 342 22.81 -26.40 11.50
N ILE A 343 21.61 -25.80 11.59
CA ILE A 343 21.42 -24.39 11.99
C ILE A 343 21.84 -24.20 13.44
N GLU A 344 21.35 -25.03 14.35
CA GLU A 344 21.65 -24.95 15.78
C GLU A 344 23.12 -25.23 16.07
N ALA A 345 23.75 -26.18 15.40
CA ALA A 345 25.17 -26.46 15.51
C ALA A 345 26.08 -25.37 14.93
N GLY A 346 25.53 -24.45 14.10
CA GLY A 346 26.31 -23.46 13.35
C GLY A 346 27.07 -24.07 12.16
N GLU A 347 26.59 -25.21 11.65
CA GLU A 347 27.13 -25.86 10.44
C GLU A 347 26.55 -25.23 9.16
N ALA A 348 25.49 -24.45 9.25
CA ALA A 348 24.94 -23.60 8.21
C ALA A 348 25.23 -22.13 8.51
N ASP A 349 25.83 -21.43 7.56
CA ASP A 349 26.22 -20.02 7.70
C ASP A 349 25.15 -19.08 7.15
N LEU A 350 24.54 -19.46 6.03
CA LEU A 350 23.41 -18.77 5.43
C LEU A 350 22.19 -19.69 5.36
N ILE A 351 21.10 -19.25 5.95
CA ILE A 351 19.84 -19.98 5.98
C ILE A 351 18.82 -19.25 5.11
N VAL A 352 18.43 -19.87 4.00
CA VAL A 352 17.40 -19.34 3.10
C VAL A 352 16.10 -20.09 3.34
N GLY A 353 14.98 -19.40 3.38
CA GLY A 353 13.69 -20.07 3.58
C GLY A 353 12.49 -19.16 3.49
N THR A 354 11.33 -19.70 3.84
CA THR A 354 10.07 -18.98 3.93
C THR A 354 9.74 -18.63 5.40
N HIS A 355 8.47 -18.42 5.71
CA HIS A 355 8.02 -18.27 7.10
C HIS A 355 8.45 -19.43 8.03
N ALA A 356 8.93 -20.55 7.48
CA ALA A 356 9.52 -21.63 8.27
C ALA A 356 10.69 -21.17 9.15
N LEU A 357 11.43 -20.13 8.75
CA LEU A 357 12.54 -19.53 9.51
C LEU A 357 12.09 -18.90 10.84
N ILE A 358 10.82 -18.49 10.93
CA ILE A 358 10.24 -17.80 12.10
C ILE A 358 9.67 -18.79 13.11
N MET A 359 9.36 -20.03 12.69
CA MET A 359 8.68 -21.03 13.54
C MET A 359 9.44 -21.31 14.81
N GLY A 360 8.73 -21.60 15.90
CA GLY A 360 9.28 -21.76 17.26
C GLY A 360 10.39 -22.79 17.42
N GLY A 361 10.50 -23.77 16.51
CA GLY A 361 11.52 -24.82 16.54
C GLY A 361 12.87 -24.46 15.89
N VAL A 362 13.06 -23.28 15.33
CA VAL A 362 14.34 -22.86 14.73
C VAL A 362 15.17 -22.13 15.78
N GLN A 363 16.33 -22.67 16.12
CA GLN A 363 17.30 -22.03 17.00
C GLN A 363 18.57 -21.75 16.19
N TYR A 364 18.98 -20.47 16.20
CA TYR A 364 20.21 -20.03 15.56
C TYR A 364 21.34 -20.02 16.62
N ARG A 365 22.51 -20.48 16.25
CA ARG A 365 23.67 -20.41 17.14
C ARG A 365 24.11 -18.96 17.38
N ARG A 366 24.17 -18.15 16.31
CA ARG A 366 24.61 -16.75 16.36
C ARG A 366 24.07 -15.97 15.16
N LEU A 367 22.79 -15.63 15.19
CA LEU A 367 22.14 -14.88 14.11
C LEU A 367 22.57 -13.41 14.15
N GLY A 368 23.21 -12.93 13.09
CA GLY A 368 23.74 -11.57 12.98
C GLY A 368 23.02 -10.68 11.97
N LEU A 369 22.50 -11.26 10.90
CA LEU A 369 21.79 -10.51 9.85
C LEU A 369 20.54 -11.24 9.41
N VAL A 370 19.44 -10.49 9.34
CA VAL A 370 18.17 -10.93 8.80
C VAL A 370 17.87 -10.12 7.53
N VAL A 371 17.64 -10.81 6.43
CA VAL A 371 17.21 -10.22 5.15
C VAL A 371 15.80 -10.70 4.84
N THR A 372 14.91 -9.78 4.50
CA THR A 372 13.53 -10.09 4.06
C THR A 372 13.30 -9.55 2.65
N ASP A 373 12.94 -10.42 1.71
CA ASP A 373 12.61 -10.03 0.34
C ASP A 373 11.09 -9.88 0.17
N GLU A 374 10.65 -8.90 -0.65
CA GLU A 374 9.23 -8.65 -0.97
C GLU A 374 8.32 -8.47 0.27
N GLN A 375 8.69 -7.59 1.17
CA GLN A 375 8.06 -7.41 2.49
C GLN A 375 6.55 -7.15 2.46
N HIS A 376 5.98 -6.56 1.41
CA HIS A 376 4.54 -6.26 1.37
C HIS A 376 3.64 -7.50 1.52
N ARG A 377 4.22 -8.71 1.42
CA ARG A 377 3.57 -10.01 1.64
C ARG A 377 3.72 -10.57 3.05
N PHE A 378 4.55 -9.93 3.89
CA PHE A 378 4.77 -10.35 5.28
C PHE A 378 4.11 -9.38 6.26
N GLY A 379 3.41 -9.90 7.27
CA GLY A 379 2.88 -9.09 8.36
C GLY A 379 3.99 -8.57 9.29
N VAL A 380 3.79 -7.40 9.90
CA VAL A 380 4.71 -6.80 10.91
C VAL A 380 5.07 -7.79 12.02
N ARG A 381 4.11 -8.62 12.46
CA ARG A 381 4.31 -9.67 13.49
C ARG A 381 5.34 -10.72 13.10
N GLN A 382 5.45 -11.05 11.82
CA GLN A 382 6.38 -12.08 11.32
C GLN A 382 7.81 -11.58 11.34
N ARG A 383 8.03 -10.31 11.00
CA ARG A 383 9.34 -9.65 11.08
C ARG A 383 9.82 -9.61 12.53
N LEU A 384 9.00 -9.09 13.43
CA LEU A 384 9.33 -9.02 14.87
C LEU A 384 9.68 -10.40 15.43
N ALA A 385 8.98 -11.46 15.01
CA ALA A 385 9.28 -12.82 15.46
C ALA A 385 10.67 -13.32 15.01
N LEU A 386 11.21 -12.85 13.88
CA LEU A 386 12.56 -13.22 13.44
C LEU A 386 13.63 -12.37 14.13
N GLU A 387 13.36 -11.08 14.36
CA GLU A 387 14.21 -10.18 15.13
C GLU A 387 14.43 -10.69 16.58
N HIS A 388 13.41 -11.31 17.17
CA HIS A 388 13.50 -11.89 18.54
C HIS A 388 14.26 -13.23 18.61
N LYS A 389 14.68 -13.83 17.50
CA LYS A 389 15.46 -15.08 17.48
C LYS A 389 16.97 -14.88 17.64
N GLY A 390 17.45 -13.64 17.60
CA GLY A 390 18.82 -13.25 17.84
C GLY A 390 18.93 -12.26 19.00
N GLN A 391 20.15 -11.93 19.38
CA GLN A 391 20.44 -10.81 20.28
C GLN A 391 20.51 -9.54 19.43
N ALA A 392 19.34 -8.97 19.06
CA ALA A 392 19.20 -7.78 18.22
C ALA A 392 20.00 -7.84 16.89
N PRO A 393 19.66 -8.76 15.97
CA PRO A 393 20.36 -8.88 14.69
C PRO A 393 20.15 -7.62 13.84
N HIS A 394 21.08 -7.34 12.91
CA HIS A 394 20.87 -6.38 11.85
C HIS A 394 19.72 -6.83 10.95
N VAL A 395 18.92 -5.89 10.45
CA VAL A 395 17.74 -6.17 9.61
C VAL A 395 17.83 -5.39 8.31
N LEU A 396 17.77 -6.12 7.19
CA LEU A 396 17.63 -5.58 5.85
C LEU A 396 16.30 -6.00 5.27
N VAL A 397 15.54 -5.05 4.78
CA VAL A 397 14.29 -5.31 4.07
C VAL A 397 14.43 -4.86 2.64
N MET A 398 13.98 -5.70 1.69
CA MET A 398 13.97 -5.36 0.27
C MET A 398 12.54 -5.22 -0.24
N SER A 399 12.28 -4.20 -1.05
CA SER A 399 11.00 -4.02 -1.75
C SER A 399 11.23 -3.83 -3.25
N ALA A 400 10.51 -4.59 -4.07
CA ALA A 400 10.50 -4.43 -5.52
C ALA A 400 9.40 -3.48 -6.00
N THR A 401 8.47 -3.10 -5.14
CA THR A 401 7.57 -1.98 -5.42
C THR A 401 8.23 -0.71 -4.91
N PRO A 402 8.60 0.21 -5.78
CA PRO A 402 8.92 1.53 -5.34
C PRO A 402 7.72 2.09 -4.58
N ILE A 403 7.94 2.45 -3.34
CA ILE A 403 6.94 3.13 -2.51
C ILE A 403 7.37 4.60 -2.54
N PRO A 404 6.47 5.56 -2.74
CA PRO A 404 6.86 6.95 -2.61
C PRO A 404 7.62 7.15 -1.30
N ARG A 405 8.82 7.75 -1.36
CA ARG A 405 9.76 7.89 -0.23
C ARG A 405 9.07 8.36 1.05
N THR A 406 8.07 9.20 0.89
CA THR A 406 7.21 9.70 1.95
C THR A 406 6.36 8.61 2.61
N MET A 407 5.83 7.66 1.83
CA MET A 407 5.06 6.53 2.37
C MET A 407 5.96 5.46 2.98
N ALA A 408 7.14 5.24 2.42
CA ALA A 408 8.12 4.33 3.00
C ALA A 408 8.48 4.74 4.44
N LEU A 409 8.64 6.04 4.68
CA LEU A 409 8.89 6.60 6.01
C LEU A 409 7.72 6.42 6.98
N VAL A 410 6.49 6.42 6.48
CA VAL A 410 5.28 6.20 7.26
C VAL A 410 5.10 4.72 7.60
N LEU A 411 5.27 3.85 6.61
CA LEU A 411 5.06 2.40 6.77
C LEU A 411 6.20 1.72 7.52
N TYR A 412 7.41 2.26 7.37
CA TYR A 412 8.66 1.67 7.85
C TYR A 412 9.49 2.65 8.67
N GLY A 413 8.85 3.61 9.34
CA GLY A 413 9.52 4.72 10.05
C GLY A 413 10.61 4.32 11.04
N GLU A 414 10.71 3.03 11.40
CA GLU A 414 11.80 2.46 12.17
C GLU A 414 13.04 2.14 11.32
N MET A 415 12.95 2.24 9.97
CA MET A 415 14.01 1.83 9.05
C MET A 415 14.59 3.02 8.29
N ASP A 416 15.92 2.97 8.07
CA ASP A 416 16.56 3.86 7.12
C ASP A 416 16.24 3.43 5.70
N VAL A 417 15.91 4.39 4.83
CA VAL A 417 15.52 4.10 3.45
C VAL A 417 16.67 4.38 2.51
N SER A 418 17.06 3.37 1.74
CA SER A 418 18.00 3.49 0.62
C SER A 418 17.32 3.14 -0.68
N VAL A 419 17.61 3.93 -1.72
CA VAL A 419 16.99 3.78 -3.03
C VAL A 419 18.03 3.35 -4.05
N VAL A 420 17.75 2.24 -4.77
CA VAL A 420 18.49 1.81 -5.95
C VAL A 420 17.77 2.33 -7.18
N ASP A 421 18.18 3.50 -7.64
CA ASP A 421 17.56 4.29 -8.71
C ASP A 421 18.23 4.08 -10.09
N GLU A 422 19.15 3.12 -10.19
CA GLU A 422 19.80 2.72 -11.42
C GLU A 422 19.48 1.27 -11.79
N LEU A 423 19.28 1.02 -13.07
CA LEU A 423 19.15 -0.33 -13.61
C LEU A 423 20.52 -0.85 -14.07
N PRO A 424 20.80 -2.15 -13.95
CA PRO A 424 22.01 -2.74 -14.48
C PRO A 424 22.16 -2.49 -16.00
N PRO A 425 23.40 -2.30 -16.50
CA PRO A 425 23.66 -2.05 -17.91
C PRO A 425 23.14 -3.22 -18.78
N GLY A 426 22.67 -2.89 -20.00
CA GLY A 426 22.16 -3.88 -20.96
C GLY A 426 20.65 -4.15 -20.88
N ARG A 427 19.95 -3.69 -19.86
CA ARG A 427 18.49 -3.85 -19.76
C ARG A 427 17.75 -2.91 -20.72
N LYS A 428 16.88 -3.48 -21.58
CA LYS A 428 16.07 -2.72 -22.52
C LYS A 428 14.71 -2.35 -21.89
N PRO A 429 14.17 -1.16 -22.15
CA PRO A 429 12.83 -0.79 -21.73
C PRO A 429 11.77 -1.74 -22.32
N VAL A 430 10.77 -2.09 -21.53
CA VAL A 430 9.64 -2.91 -22.00
C VAL A 430 8.63 -2.01 -22.70
N ALA A 431 8.38 -2.27 -23.99
CA ALA A 431 7.38 -1.53 -24.75
C ALA A 431 5.96 -1.93 -24.30
N THR A 432 5.22 -0.99 -23.71
CA THR A 432 3.86 -1.26 -23.19
C THR A 432 2.81 -0.71 -24.14
N ARG A 433 1.78 -1.53 -24.46
CA ARG A 433 0.67 -1.12 -25.33
C ARG A 433 -0.67 -1.59 -24.79
N ILE A 434 -1.69 -0.74 -24.91
CA ILE A 434 -3.09 -1.10 -24.63
C ILE A 434 -3.70 -1.66 -25.90
N VAL A 435 -4.28 -2.86 -25.83
CA VAL A 435 -4.86 -3.57 -26.98
C VAL A 435 -6.35 -3.79 -26.71
N PRO A 436 -7.25 -3.21 -27.51
CA PRO A 436 -8.68 -3.47 -27.40
C PRO A 436 -9.01 -4.85 -27.97
N GLU A 437 -10.12 -5.46 -27.51
CA GLU A 437 -10.56 -6.81 -27.89
C GLU A 437 -10.64 -7.00 -29.42
N ARG A 438 -11.12 -6.00 -30.15
CA ARG A 438 -11.19 -6.01 -31.63
C ARG A 438 -9.85 -6.19 -32.35
N LYS A 439 -8.73 -6.03 -31.64
CA LYS A 439 -7.36 -6.24 -32.17
C LYS A 439 -6.72 -7.54 -31.70
N ARG A 440 -7.45 -8.43 -31.01
CA ARG A 440 -6.96 -9.71 -30.47
C ARG A 440 -6.32 -10.60 -31.53
N GLU A 441 -6.92 -10.70 -32.71
CA GLU A 441 -6.36 -11.47 -33.83
C GLU A 441 -4.97 -10.97 -34.26
N GLY A 442 -4.79 -9.66 -34.31
CA GLY A 442 -3.47 -9.07 -34.59
C GLY A 442 -2.43 -9.39 -33.50
N LEU A 443 -2.88 -9.41 -32.23
CA LEU A 443 -2.02 -9.84 -31.12
C LEU A 443 -1.62 -11.32 -31.28
N TYR A 444 -2.56 -12.22 -31.61
CA TYR A 444 -2.24 -13.63 -31.81
C TYR A 444 -1.22 -13.84 -32.94
N GLY A 445 -1.29 -13.04 -34.02
CA GLY A 445 -0.26 -13.04 -35.06
C GLY A 445 1.12 -12.67 -34.53
N PHE A 446 1.21 -11.66 -33.66
CA PHE A 446 2.47 -11.27 -33.00
C PHE A 446 2.99 -12.36 -32.05
N LEU A 447 2.10 -12.96 -31.24
CA LEU A 447 2.46 -14.05 -30.31
C LEU A 447 3.00 -15.27 -31.06
N ARG A 448 2.41 -15.62 -32.22
CA ARG A 448 2.88 -16.71 -33.08
C ARG A 448 4.29 -16.45 -33.56
N ALA A 449 4.57 -15.29 -34.13
CA ALA A 449 5.91 -14.92 -34.56
C ALA A 449 6.92 -14.93 -33.37
N THR A 450 6.49 -14.58 -32.18
CA THR A 450 7.32 -14.64 -30.96
C THR A 450 7.70 -16.08 -30.60
N VAL A 451 6.74 -17.02 -30.66
CA VAL A 451 6.99 -18.45 -30.41
C VAL A 451 7.86 -19.04 -31.48
N GLU A 452 7.62 -18.72 -32.75
CA GLU A 452 8.45 -19.15 -33.88
C GLU A 452 9.92 -18.68 -33.77
N ALA A 453 10.12 -17.49 -33.17
CA ALA A 453 11.45 -16.97 -32.84
C ALA A 453 12.09 -17.66 -31.60
N GLY A 454 11.48 -18.71 -31.06
CA GLY A 454 11.94 -19.44 -29.89
C GLY A 454 11.85 -18.68 -28.58
N GLN A 455 11.00 -17.65 -28.48
CA GLN A 455 10.79 -16.85 -27.29
C GLN A 455 9.54 -17.31 -26.52
N GLN A 456 9.48 -16.96 -25.24
CA GLN A 456 8.41 -17.39 -24.36
C GLN A 456 7.49 -16.23 -23.96
N ILE A 457 6.25 -16.59 -23.61
CA ILE A 457 5.14 -15.65 -23.37
C ILE A 457 4.51 -15.95 -22.03
N TYR A 458 4.31 -14.90 -21.23
CA TYR A 458 3.41 -14.91 -20.08
C TYR A 458 2.05 -14.35 -20.46
N VAL A 459 0.99 -15.01 -20.01
CA VAL A 459 -0.39 -14.50 -20.11
C VAL A 459 -1.02 -14.54 -18.73
N VAL A 460 -1.48 -13.39 -18.24
CA VAL A 460 -2.03 -13.26 -16.89
C VAL A 460 -3.51 -12.89 -16.96
N CYS A 461 -4.33 -13.72 -16.29
CA CYS A 461 -5.77 -13.49 -16.13
C CYS A 461 -6.07 -12.93 -14.74
N PRO A 462 -7.03 -11.99 -14.59
CA PRO A 462 -7.40 -11.44 -13.29
C PRO A 462 -8.09 -12.48 -12.40
N LEU A 463 -8.01 -12.28 -11.07
CA LEU A 463 -8.86 -12.96 -10.11
C LEU A 463 -10.21 -12.22 -10.01
N VAL A 464 -11.32 -12.97 -9.94
CA VAL A 464 -12.66 -12.45 -9.66
C VAL A 464 -12.98 -12.74 -8.19
N GLU A 465 -13.22 -11.72 -7.38
CA GLU A 465 -13.35 -11.80 -5.92
C GLU A 465 -14.44 -12.79 -5.42
N GLU A 466 -15.32 -13.29 -6.28
CA GLU A 466 -16.49 -14.09 -5.85
C GLU A 466 -16.27 -15.61 -5.84
N SER A 467 -15.27 -16.16 -6.54
CA SER A 467 -15.00 -17.63 -6.48
C SER A 467 -13.71 -18.01 -7.25
N GLU A 468 -12.77 -18.65 -6.55
CA GLU A 468 -11.59 -19.29 -7.17
C GLU A 468 -11.93 -20.30 -8.30
N ALA A 469 -13.19 -20.77 -8.36
CA ALA A 469 -13.68 -21.66 -9.41
C ALA A 469 -13.89 -20.93 -10.73
N VAL A 470 -14.39 -19.70 -10.69
CA VAL A 470 -14.65 -18.86 -11.87
C VAL A 470 -13.32 -18.41 -12.48
N ASP A 471 -12.34 -18.09 -11.63
CA ASP A 471 -11.01 -17.65 -12.05
C ASP A 471 -10.23 -18.74 -12.79
N ALA A 472 -10.26 -19.96 -12.25
CA ALA A 472 -9.65 -21.12 -12.89
C ALA A 472 -10.30 -21.39 -14.27
N ALA A 473 -11.63 -21.31 -14.35
CA ALA A 473 -12.37 -21.52 -15.61
C ALA A 473 -12.06 -20.44 -16.67
N SER A 474 -11.86 -19.19 -16.25
CA SER A 474 -11.46 -18.10 -17.15
C SER A 474 -10.05 -18.33 -17.72
N ALA A 475 -9.08 -18.66 -16.84
CA ALA A 475 -7.72 -18.95 -17.25
C ALA A 475 -7.63 -20.22 -18.14
N GLU A 476 -8.44 -21.25 -17.85
CA GLU A 476 -8.57 -22.45 -18.68
C GLU A 476 -9.10 -22.14 -20.08
N ARG A 477 -10.09 -21.24 -20.18
CA ARG A 477 -10.62 -20.80 -21.48
C ARG A 477 -9.53 -20.07 -22.26
N THR A 478 -8.86 -19.11 -21.65
CA THR A 478 -7.76 -18.35 -22.28
C THR A 478 -6.65 -19.30 -22.75
N ALA A 479 -6.30 -20.32 -21.96
CA ALA A 479 -5.29 -21.31 -22.34
C ALA A 479 -5.74 -22.15 -23.57
N LYS A 480 -7.03 -22.54 -23.64
CA LYS A 480 -7.59 -23.26 -24.81
C LYS A 480 -7.59 -22.39 -26.06
N ASP A 481 -8.03 -21.12 -25.93
CA ASP A 481 -8.06 -20.18 -27.05
C ASP A 481 -6.64 -19.92 -27.60
N LEU A 482 -5.66 -19.77 -26.72
CA LEU A 482 -4.26 -19.61 -27.10
C LEU A 482 -3.67 -20.88 -27.74
N ALA A 483 -3.97 -22.07 -27.22
CA ALA A 483 -3.54 -23.31 -27.82
C ALA A 483 -4.12 -23.49 -29.23
N ALA A 484 -5.34 -23.07 -29.48
CA ALA A 484 -5.95 -23.06 -30.81
C ALA A 484 -5.34 -22.01 -31.75
N ALA A 485 -5.03 -20.80 -31.20
CA ALA A 485 -4.45 -19.70 -31.97
C ALA A 485 -2.94 -19.87 -32.28
N LEU A 486 -2.22 -20.67 -31.49
CA LEU A 486 -0.77 -20.89 -31.58
C LEU A 486 -0.45 -22.38 -31.84
N PRO A 487 -0.78 -22.92 -33.02
CA PRO A 487 -0.54 -24.34 -33.32
C PRO A 487 0.95 -24.63 -33.24
N GLY A 488 1.31 -25.70 -32.50
CA GLY A 488 2.71 -26.10 -32.27
C GLY A 488 3.38 -25.50 -31.03
N ALA A 489 2.75 -24.54 -30.37
CA ALA A 489 3.23 -24.05 -29.09
C ALA A 489 2.70 -24.91 -27.93
N LYS A 490 3.56 -25.26 -26.98
CA LYS A 490 3.13 -25.88 -25.73
C LYS A 490 2.61 -24.78 -24.77
N VAL A 491 1.30 -24.80 -24.52
CA VAL A 491 0.62 -23.90 -23.62
C VAL A 491 0.34 -24.64 -22.31
N GLU A 492 0.82 -24.12 -21.20
CA GLU A 492 0.54 -24.66 -19.87
C GLU A 492 -0.20 -23.65 -19.02
N LEU A 493 -1.02 -24.17 -18.10
CA LEU A 493 -1.86 -23.37 -17.19
C LEU A 493 -1.33 -23.49 -15.76
N LEU A 494 -1.26 -22.35 -15.05
CA LEU A 494 -0.87 -22.27 -13.65
C LEU A 494 -1.92 -21.50 -12.85
N HIS A 495 -2.54 -22.11 -11.83
CA HIS A 495 -3.55 -21.45 -11.00
C HIS A 495 -3.46 -21.84 -9.51
N GLY A 496 -4.12 -21.06 -8.64
CA GLY A 496 -4.04 -21.18 -7.18
C GLY A 496 -4.37 -22.57 -6.62
N ARG A 497 -5.27 -23.32 -7.26
CA ARG A 497 -5.75 -24.65 -6.79
C ARG A 497 -4.78 -25.81 -7.01
N MET A 498 -3.78 -25.63 -7.85
CA MET A 498 -2.78 -26.67 -8.10
C MET A 498 -1.94 -26.93 -6.86
N LYS A 499 -1.51 -28.18 -6.66
CA LYS A 499 -0.63 -28.56 -5.55
C LYS A 499 0.79 -27.98 -5.77
N GLY A 500 1.51 -27.70 -4.69
CA GLY A 500 2.86 -27.13 -4.73
C GLY A 500 3.80 -27.83 -5.73
N PRO A 501 3.99 -29.17 -5.65
CA PRO A 501 4.87 -29.90 -6.58
C PRO A 501 4.46 -29.81 -8.05
N GLU A 502 3.16 -29.69 -8.33
CA GLU A 502 2.65 -29.55 -9.70
C GLU A 502 2.98 -28.17 -10.26
N LYS A 503 2.83 -27.11 -9.43
CA LYS A 503 3.20 -25.74 -9.78
C LYS A 503 4.69 -25.64 -10.08
N GLU A 504 5.53 -26.23 -9.23
CA GLU A 504 6.99 -26.27 -9.42
C GLU A 504 7.37 -26.94 -10.72
N ALA A 505 6.80 -28.11 -11.01
CA ALA A 505 7.08 -28.83 -12.24
C ALA A 505 6.71 -28.04 -13.51
N ILE A 506 5.61 -27.25 -13.49
CA ILE A 506 5.22 -26.38 -14.61
C ILE A 506 6.22 -25.22 -14.76
N LEU A 507 6.60 -24.59 -13.65
CA LEU A 507 7.55 -23.48 -13.65
C LEU A 507 8.94 -23.93 -14.12
N ASP A 508 9.39 -25.11 -13.72
CA ASP A 508 10.66 -25.69 -14.16
C ASP A 508 10.67 -25.97 -15.67
N ARG A 509 9.60 -26.56 -16.22
CA ARG A 509 9.46 -26.74 -17.67
C ARG A 509 9.43 -25.42 -18.43
N PHE A 510 8.77 -24.40 -17.87
CA PHE A 510 8.78 -23.07 -18.47
C PHE A 510 10.17 -22.44 -18.41
N ALA A 511 10.87 -22.54 -17.29
CA ALA A 511 12.24 -22.05 -17.14
C ALA A 511 13.24 -22.79 -18.09
N ALA A 512 13.04 -24.08 -18.29
CA ALA A 512 13.84 -24.89 -19.23
C ALA A 512 13.52 -24.61 -20.71
N GLY A 513 12.47 -23.80 -21.01
CA GLY A 513 12.06 -23.50 -22.39
C GLY A 513 11.23 -24.61 -23.05
N GLU A 514 10.85 -25.65 -22.32
CA GLU A 514 9.98 -26.71 -22.80
C GLU A 514 8.53 -26.25 -23.04
N THR A 515 8.11 -25.23 -22.31
CA THR A 515 6.81 -24.58 -22.44
C THR A 515 6.99 -23.18 -23.04
N GLN A 516 6.29 -22.86 -24.12
CA GLN A 516 6.41 -21.58 -24.83
C GLN A 516 5.44 -20.53 -24.28
N VAL A 517 4.26 -20.94 -23.81
CA VAL A 517 3.24 -20.02 -23.28
C VAL A 517 2.79 -20.48 -21.90
N LEU A 518 2.95 -19.63 -20.91
CA LEU A 518 2.45 -19.87 -19.57
C LEU A 518 1.26 -18.96 -19.27
N VAL A 519 0.06 -19.55 -19.22
CA VAL A 519 -1.17 -18.86 -18.82
C VAL A 519 -1.33 -19.00 -17.30
N SER A 520 -1.59 -17.92 -16.62
CA SER A 520 -1.72 -17.97 -15.17
C SER A 520 -2.75 -16.97 -14.62
N THR A 521 -3.33 -17.31 -13.50
CA THR A 521 -3.94 -16.30 -12.61
C THR A 521 -2.82 -15.48 -11.93
N THR A 522 -3.11 -14.57 -11.01
CA THR A 522 -2.13 -13.68 -10.33
C THR A 522 -0.96 -14.39 -9.63
N VAL A 523 -0.88 -15.72 -9.65
CA VAL A 523 0.19 -16.54 -9.05
C VAL A 523 1.58 -16.25 -9.65
N ILE A 524 1.69 -15.66 -10.86
CA ILE A 524 2.98 -15.27 -11.49
C ILE A 524 3.65 -14.06 -10.80
N GLU A 525 3.02 -13.44 -9.82
CA GLU A 525 3.73 -12.49 -8.96
C GLU A 525 4.94 -13.12 -8.27
N VAL A 526 5.06 -14.45 -8.32
CA VAL A 526 6.17 -15.24 -7.77
C VAL A 526 7.31 -15.34 -8.78
N GLY A 527 8.34 -14.69 -8.49
CA GLY A 527 9.64 -14.38 -9.04
C GLY A 527 10.45 -15.37 -9.89
N VAL A 528 9.87 -16.20 -10.74
CA VAL A 528 10.69 -17.03 -11.65
C VAL A 528 11.39 -16.15 -12.68
N ASN A 529 12.72 -16.23 -12.70
CA ASN A 529 13.54 -15.50 -13.66
C ASN A 529 13.70 -16.31 -14.96
N VAL A 530 12.98 -15.90 -16.01
CA VAL A 530 13.07 -16.53 -17.34
C VAL A 530 13.53 -15.48 -18.35
N PRO A 531 14.85 -15.38 -18.63
CA PRO A 531 15.39 -14.37 -19.55
C PRO A 531 14.84 -14.44 -20.98
N ASN A 532 14.37 -15.62 -21.40
CA ASN A 532 13.80 -15.87 -22.72
C ASN A 532 12.30 -15.47 -22.83
N ALA A 533 11.65 -15.15 -21.72
CA ALA A 533 10.27 -14.63 -21.72
C ALA A 533 10.29 -13.14 -22.08
N THR A 534 9.87 -12.82 -23.30
CA THR A 534 9.94 -11.46 -23.85
C THR A 534 8.58 -10.78 -23.98
N VAL A 535 7.49 -11.52 -23.85
CA VAL A 535 6.14 -10.98 -23.98
C VAL A 535 5.32 -11.26 -22.73
N MET A 536 4.67 -10.21 -22.23
CA MET A 536 3.66 -10.27 -21.19
C MET A 536 2.32 -9.83 -21.79
N VAL A 537 1.29 -10.63 -21.63
CA VAL A 537 -0.10 -10.29 -21.95
C VAL A 537 -0.89 -10.26 -20.64
N VAL A 538 -1.62 -9.19 -20.39
CA VAL A 538 -2.50 -9.07 -19.23
C VAL A 538 -3.93 -8.93 -19.70
N GLU A 539 -4.74 -9.94 -19.46
CA GLU A 539 -6.17 -9.96 -19.77
C GLU A 539 -6.95 -9.08 -18.78
N ASP A 540 -8.01 -8.39 -19.26
CA ASP A 540 -8.83 -7.47 -18.45
C ASP A 540 -8.00 -6.53 -17.57
N ALA A 541 -7.00 -5.89 -18.16
CA ALA A 541 -5.95 -5.15 -17.43
C ALA A 541 -6.49 -4.03 -16.53
N GLU A 542 -7.69 -3.51 -16.78
CA GLU A 542 -8.38 -2.51 -15.95
C GLU A 542 -8.73 -3.01 -14.55
N ARG A 543 -8.74 -4.33 -14.33
CA ARG A 543 -9.03 -4.96 -13.03
C ARG A 543 -7.83 -4.99 -12.10
N PHE A 544 -6.64 -4.79 -12.64
CA PHE A 544 -5.40 -4.80 -11.85
C PHE A 544 -5.05 -3.43 -11.27
N GLY A 545 -4.42 -3.44 -10.12
CA GLY A 545 -3.76 -2.26 -9.56
C GLY A 545 -2.54 -1.83 -10.39
N LEU A 546 -2.22 -0.52 -10.36
CA LEU A 546 -1.11 0.02 -11.14
C LEU A 546 0.24 -0.59 -10.71
N ALA A 547 0.47 -0.76 -9.41
CA ALA A 547 1.64 -1.42 -8.86
C ALA A 547 1.75 -2.90 -9.31
N GLN A 548 0.63 -3.64 -9.32
CA GLN A 548 0.60 -5.03 -9.80
C GLN A 548 0.98 -5.14 -11.28
N LEU A 549 0.39 -4.27 -12.12
CA LEU A 549 0.71 -4.22 -13.55
C LEU A 549 2.20 -3.91 -13.78
N HIS A 550 2.76 -3.01 -12.98
CA HIS A 550 4.19 -2.70 -13.04
C HIS A 550 5.07 -3.91 -12.66
N GLN A 551 4.71 -4.64 -11.60
CA GLN A 551 5.40 -5.88 -11.21
C GLN A 551 5.32 -6.96 -12.31
N LEU A 552 4.13 -7.15 -12.90
CA LEU A 552 3.94 -8.08 -14.01
C LEU A 552 4.79 -7.69 -15.23
N ARG A 553 4.79 -6.42 -15.60
CA ARG A 553 5.66 -5.90 -16.67
C ARG A 553 7.14 -6.18 -16.40
N GLY A 554 7.58 -6.05 -15.16
CA GLY A 554 8.95 -6.32 -14.73
C GLY A 554 9.37 -7.79 -14.81
N ARG A 555 8.45 -8.73 -15.10
CA ARG A 555 8.75 -10.15 -15.31
C ARG A 555 9.36 -10.42 -16.68
N VAL A 556 9.17 -9.54 -17.64
CA VAL A 556 9.81 -9.58 -18.96
C VAL A 556 10.88 -8.48 -19.07
N GLY A 557 11.71 -8.52 -20.11
CA GLY A 557 12.81 -7.56 -20.28
C GLY A 557 14.01 -7.84 -19.39
N ARG A 558 14.24 -9.09 -19.00
CA ARG A 558 15.39 -9.52 -18.18
C ARG A 558 16.58 -10.02 -19.00
N GLY A 559 16.41 -10.12 -20.33
CA GLY A 559 17.44 -10.48 -21.28
C GLY A 559 17.76 -9.32 -22.22
N GLU A 560 18.63 -9.59 -23.20
CA GLU A 560 19.07 -8.61 -24.22
C GLU A 560 18.04 -8.37 -25.34
N LYS A 561 16.99 -9.21 -25.41
CA LYS A 561 15.96 -9.14 -26.45
C LYS A 561 14.95 -8.03 -26.16
N ALA A 562 14.40 -7.42 -27.22
CA ALA A 562 13.29 -6.48 -27.07
C ALA A 562 12.07 -7.16 -26.44
N SER A 563 11.43 -6.51 -25.49
CA SER A 563 10.33 -7.10 -24.73
C SER A 563 9.08 -6.20 -24.74
N TRP A 564 7.93 -6.84 -24.66
CA TRP A 564 6.63 -6.22 -24.84
C TRP A 564 5.68 -6.58 -23.70
N CYS A 565 4.85 -5.59 -23.31
CA CYS A 565 3.74 -5.79 -22.40
C CYS A 565 2.45 -5.32 -23.06
N PHE A 566 1.52 -6.24 -23.29
CA PHE A 566 0.22 -5.97 -23.86
C PHE A 566 -0.86 -5.98 -22.78
N LEU A 567 -1.57 -4.86 -22.63
CA LEU A 567 -2.64 -4.69 -21.66
C LEU A 567 -3.98 -4.78 -22.44
N MET A 568 -4.70 -5.89 -22.26
CA MET A 568 -5.98 -6.10 -22.89
C MET A 568 -7.04 -5.27 -22.17
N ALA A 569 -7.59 -4.27 -22.84
CA ALA A 569 -8.63 -3.40 -22.31
C ALA A 569 -9.33 -2.62 -23.42
N ASP A 570 -10.67 -2.61 -23.44
CA ASP A 570 -11.44 -1.85 -24.41
C ASP A 570 -11.45 -0.34 -24.12
N ARG A 571 -11.32 0.03 -22.86
CA ARG A 571 -11.29 1.43 -22.40
C ARG A 571 -10.01 1.72 -21.65
N PRO A 572 -9.11 2.55 -22.21
CA PRO A 572 -7.89 2.93 -21.53
C PRO A 572 -8.21 3.82 -20.33
N THR A 573 -7.99 3.29 -19.11
CA THR A 573 -8.09 4.05 -17.86
C THR A 573 -6.86 4.93 -17.65
N ALA A 574 -6.92 5.91 -16.73
CA ALA A 574 -5.78 6.72 -16.37
C ALA A 574 -4.59 5.87 -15.87
N ARG A 575 -4.86 4.77 -15.12
CA ARG A 575 -3.86 3.81 -14.65
C ARG A 575 -3.12 3.12 -15.82
N LEU A 576 -3.86 2.64 -16.81
CA LEU A 576 -3.27 1.96 -17.96
C LEU A 576 -2.43 2.90 -18.83
N ARG A 577 -2.88 4.17 -18.99
CA ARG A 577 -2.10 5.20 -19.70
C ARG A 577 -0.79 5.50 -19.00
N ALA A 578 -0.80 5.64 -17.67
CA ALA A 578 0.41 5.87 -16.88
C ALA A 578 1.50 4.82 -17.16
N LEU A 579 1.12 3.53 -17.31
CA LEU A 579 2.05 2.45 -17.65
C LEU A 579 2.61 2.53 -19.08
N THR A 580 1.87 3.12 -20.02
CA THR A 580 2.36 3.30 -21.40
C THR A 580 3.29 4.51 -21.55
N GLU A 581 3.22 5.47 -20.61
CA GLU A 581 3.99 6.72 -20.65
C GLU A 581 5.39 6.58 -20.04
N THR A 582 5.58 5.67 -19.08
CA THR A 582 6.85 5.53 -18.37
C THR A 582 7.17 4.08 -17.99
N ASN A 583 8.47 3.78 -17.94
CA ASN A 583 9.00 2.54 -17.38
C ASN A 583 9.52 2.73 -15.95
N ASP A 584 9.62 3.94 -15.46
CA ASP A 584 10.13 4.28 -14.13
C ASP A 584 9.11 3.89 -13.05
N GLY A 585 9.48 2.94 -12.19
CA GLY A 585 8.65 2.44 -11.11
C GLY A 585 8.33 3.48 -10.05
N PHE A 586 9.23 4.45 -9.79
CA PHE A 586 8.98 5.53 -8.82
C PHE A 586 7.94 6.53 -9.34
N VAL A 587 7.99 6.86 -10.62
CA VAL A 587 6.97 7.71 -11.27
C VAL A 587 5.61 7.01 -11.27
N ILE A 588 5.59 5.69 -11.52
CA ILE A 588 4.38 4.87 -11.49
C ILE A 588 3.79 4.82 -10.08
N ALA A 589 4.62 4.60 -9.06
CA ALA A 589 4.18 4.57 -7.67
C ALA A 589 3.59 5.92 -7.22
N LYS A 590 4.21 7.04 -7.64
CA LYS A 590 3.67 8.38 -7.38
C LYS A 590 2.30 8.58 -8.05
N LYS A 591 2.15 8.17 -9.32
CA LYS A 591 0.87 8.24 -10.02
C LYS A 591 -0.20 7.31 -9.40
N ASP A 592 0.19 6.12 -8.89
CA ASP A 592 -0.75 5.22 -8.19
C ASP A 592 -1.26 5.87 -6.90
N LEU A 593 -0.38 6.54 -6.14
CA LEU A 593 -0.76 7.31 -4.95
C LEU A 593 -1.73 8.45 -5.27
N GLU A 594 -1.45 9.20 -6.34
CA GLU A 594 -2.32 10.30 -6.79
C GLU A 594 -3.71 9.81 -7.26
N LEU A 595 -3.77 8.64 -7.90
CA LEU A 595 -5.01 8.07 -8.44
C LEU A 595 -5.88 7.35 -7.39
N ARG A 596 -5.28 6.74 -6.38
CA ARG A 596 -5.97 6.00 -5.32
C ARG A 596 -6.23 6.84 -4.08
N GLY A 597 -5.39 7.85 -3.86
CA GLY A 597 -5.28 8.51 -2.58
C GLY A 597 -4.53 7.67 -1.53
N PRO A 598 -4.01 8.30 -0.47
CA PRO A 598 -3.21 7.61 0.57
C PRO A 598 -4.00 6.53 1.33
N GLY A 599 -5.33 6.63 1.38
CA GLY A 599 -6.21 5.74 2.15
C GLY A 599 -6.29 4.29 1.64
N GLU A 600 -6.37 4.07 0.34
CA GLU A 600 -6.46 2.72 -0.24
C GLU A 600 -5.12 1.96 -0.22
N LEU A 601 -4.00 2.67 -0.25
CA LEU A 601 -2.65 2.06 -0.29
C LEU A 601 -2.23 1.45 1.07
N LEU A 602 -2.75 1.97 2.17
CA LEU A 602 -2.47 1.48 3.52
C LEU A 602 -3.28 0.23 3.90
N GLY A 603 -4.10 -0.29 2.97
CA GLY A 603 -4.69 -1.62 3.08
C GLY A 603 -5.63 -1.80 4.27
N THR A 604 -6.59 -0.89 4.47
CA THR A 604 -7.54 -0.92 5.59
C THR A 604 -8.38 -2.19 5.72
N ARG A 605 -8.39 -3.05 4.69
CA ARG A 605 -9.15 -4.32 4.72
C ARG A 605 -8.34 -5.54 5.15
N GLN A 606 -7.00 -5.49 5.18
CA GLN A 606 -6.18 -6.69 5.46
C GLN A 606 -5.37 -6.66 6.76
N SER A 607 -5.11 -5.50 7.34
CA SER A 607 -4.43 -5.39 8.63
C SER A 607 -5.36 -4.72 9.63
N GLY A 608 -5.95 -5.47 10.56
CA GLY A 608 -6.85 -4.97 11.61
C GLY A 608 -6.23 -3.97 12.60
N MET A 609 -5.31 -3.10 12.15
CA MET A 609 -4.56 -2.14 12.97
C MET A 609 -4.54 -0.70 12.44
N ALA A 610 -5.08 -0.40 11.26
CA ALA A 610 -5.20 0.98 10.80
C ALA A 610 -6.68 1.39 10.82
N ASP A 611 -7.08 2.09 11.87
CA ASP A 611 -8.35 2.81 11.93
C ASP A 611 -8.38 3.86 10.79
N GLU A 612 -9.52 4.09 10.15
CA GLU A 612 -9.71 5.13 9.10
C GLU A 612 -9.18 6.50 9.53
N ARG A 613 -9.08 6.74 10.84
CA ARG A 613 -8.45 7.91 11.45
C ARG A 613 -6.95 8.02 11.18
N THR A 614 -6.25 6.90 11.12
CA THR A 614 -4.80 6.88 10.81
C THR A 614 -4.55 7.32 9.36
N LEU A 615 -5.52 7.12 8.48
CA LEU A 615 -5.44 7.46 7.05
C LEU A 615 -5.63 8.96 6.77
N ALA A 616 -6.50 9.62 7.53
CA ALA A 616 -6.64 11.08 7.46
C ALA A 616 -5.36 11.81 7.91
N LEU A 617 -4.52 11.14 8.74
CA LEU A 617 -3.24 11.66 9.22
C LEU A 617 -2.19 11.84 8.11
N PHE A 618 -2.29 11.04 7.04
CA PHE A 618 -1.31 11.02 5.95
C PHE A 618 -1.77 11.81 4.72
N SER A 619 -2.73 12.71 4.87
CA SER A 619 -3.25 13.52 3.76
C SER A 619 -2.21 14.47 3.16
N ASP A 620 -1.20 14.90 3.93
CA ASP A 620 -0.13 15.77 3.45
C ASP A 620 1.26 15.18 3.69
N VAL A 621 1.63 14.24 2.82
CA VAL A 621 2.96 13.60 2.81
C VAL A 621 4.11 14.57 2.48
N THR A 622 3.81 15.77 1.99
CA THR A 622 4.83 16.78 1.66
C THR A 622 5.52 17.34 2.91
N LEU A 623 4.88 17.21 4.08
CA LEU A 623 5.41 17.64 5.38
C LEU A 623 6.50 16.71 5.97
N LEU A 624 6.65 15.50 5.44
CA LEU A 624 7.52 14.49 6.06
C LEU A 624 9.01 14.87 6.15
N PRO A 625 9.64 15.50 5.15
CA PRO A 625 11.04 15.93 5.27
C PRO A 625 11.25 16.94 6.40
N GLU A 626 10.31 17.89 6.55
CA GLU A 626 10.34 18.91 7.61
C GLU A 626 10.13 18.28 9.00
N ILE A 627 9.21 17.33 9.09
CA ILE A 627 8.90 16.59 10.32
C ILE A 627 10.08 15.74 10.77
N GLN A 628 10.79 15.11 9.83
CA GLN A 628 11.97 14.32 10.16
C GLN A 628 13.12 15.20 10.66
N ALA A 629 13.39 16.30 9.98
CA ALA A 629 14.41 17.26 10.43
C ALA A 629 14.09 17.77 11.85
N LEU A 630 12.82 18.07 12.13
CA LEU A 630 12.39 18.47 13.46
C LEU A 630 12.52 17.33 14.49
N ALA A 631 12.18 16.10 14.13
CA ALA A 631 12.37 14.95 15.01
C ALA A 631 13.85 14.72 15.33
N ASP A 632 14.75 14.92 14.37
CA ASP A 632 16.20 14.87 14.58
C ASP A 632 16.66 15.96 15.55
N GLU A 633 16.19 17.19 15.37
CA GLU A 633 16.46 18.33 16.24
C GLU A 633 16.01 18.07 17.69
N VAL A 634 14.78 17.53 17.86
CA VAL A 634 14.22 17.19 19.18
C VAL A 634 15.05 16.15 19.91
N TYR A 635 15.52 15.12 19.21
CA TYR A 635 16.36 14.09 19.83
C TYR A 635 17.84 14.48 19.99
N ALA A 636 18.32 15.47 19.25
CA ALA A 636 19.66 16.03 19.43
C ALA A 636 19.76 16.87 20.74
N ALA A 637 18.64 17.47 21.17
CA ALA A 637 18.60 18.28 22.39
C ALA A 637 17.31 18.00 23.21
N PRO A 638 17.12 16.78 23.74
CA PRO A 638 15.87 16.36 24.39
C PRO A 638 15.60 17.10 25.71
N GLU A 639 16.64 17.70 26.32
CA GLU A 639 16.56 18.44 27.56
C GLU A 639 15.98 19.87 27.40
N GLU A 640 15.87 20.37 26.18
CA GLU A 640 15.23 21.65 25.94
C GLU A 640 13.75 21.60 26.39
N PRO A 641 13.25 22.61 27.13
CA PRO A 641 11.89 22.58 27.68
C PRO A 641 10.80 22.36 26.60
N ALA A 642 10.96 22.94 25.42
CA ALA A 642 10.04 22.76 24.30
C ALA A 642 10.09 21.31 23.74
N HIS A 643 11.27 20.72 23.64
CA HIS A 643 11.47 19.36 23.16
C HIS A 643 10.96 18.33 24.19
N ALA A 644 11.26 18.52 25.47
CA ALA A 644 10.76 17.66 26.55
C ALA A 644 9.21 17.66 26.59
N ALA A 645 8.59 18.83 26.48
CA ALA A 645 7.13 18.96 26.42
C ALA A 645 6.55 18.23 25.20
N LEU A 646 7.19 18.36 24.04
CA LEU A 646 6.77 17.68 22.81
C LEU A 646 6.88 16.16 22.89
N LEU A 647 7.98 15.65 23.46
CA LEU A 647 8.17 14.21 23.68
C LEU A 647 7.13 13.64 24.64
N GLU A 648 6.74 14.40 25.68
CA GLU A 648 5.69 13.99 26.61
C GLU A 648 4.29 14.05 25.97
N ALA A 649 4.01 15.07 25.16
CA ALA A 649 2.75 15.16 24.40
C ALA A 649 2.64 13.99 23.40
N ALA A 650 3.69 13.68 22.66
CA ALA A 650 3.74 12.55 21.75
C ALA A 650 3.48 11.22 22.48
N ARG A 651 4.09 11.02 23.65
CA ARG A 651 3.90 9.82 24.49
C ARG A 651 2.43 9.68 24.92
N ARG A 652 1.83 10.74 25.42
CA ARG A 652 0.41 10.75 25.83
C ARG A 652 -0.53 10.45 24.67
N ALA A 653 -0.30 11.09 23.53
CA ALA A 653 -1.14 10.91 22.34
C ALA A 653 -1.08 9.47 21.78
N MET A 654 0.09 8.86 21.78
CA MET A 654 0.28 7.48 21.31
C MET A 654 -0.33 6.46 22.27
N ALA A 655 -0.19 6.64 23.58
CA ALA A 655 -0.82 5.80 24.58
C ALA A 655 -2.34 5.83 24.50
N ALA A 656 -2.93 7.02 24.30
CA ALA A 656 -4.38 7.20 24.18
C ALA A 656 -4.96 6.50 22.92
N ARG A 657 -4.16 6.24 21.90
CA ARG A 657 -4.57 5.57 20.65
C ARG A 657 -4.38 4.04 20.67
N GLY A 658 -3.95 3.47 21.79
CA GLY A 658 -3.61 2.03 21.86
C GLY A 658 -2.44 1.64 20.94
N LEU A 659 -1.75 2.62 20.36
CA LEU A 659 -0.46 2.48 19.71
C LEU A 659 0.63 2.48 20.79
N GLU A 660 0.42 1.71 21.87
CA GLU A 660 1.57 1.28 22.65
C GLU A 660 2.42 0.47 21.66
N VAL A 661 3.43 1.13 21.12
CA VAL A 661 4.59 0.45 20.56
C VAL A 661 5.03 -0.51 21.65
N ALA A 662 4.75 -1.80 21.44
CA ALA A 662 4.87 -2.82 22.46
C ALA A 662 6.15 -2.59 23.26
N ARG A 663 5.97 -2.35 24.56
CA ARG A 663 7.05 -2.56 25.54
C ARG A 663 7.31 -4.05 25.51
N ASN A 664 8.38 -4.46 24.84
CA ASN A 664 9.21 -5.59 25.23
C ASN A 664 10.52 -5.51 24.45
#